data_25fd7d64d499e11e30a3e8d89d647ac4
#
_entry.id   25fd7d64d499e11e30a3e8d89d647ac4
#
_cell.length_a   1.000
_cell.length_b   1.000
_cell.length_c   1.000
_cell.angle_alpha   90.00
_cell.angle_beta   90.00
_cell.angle_gamma   90.00
#
_symmetry.space_group_name_H-M   'P 1'
#
loop_
_entity.id
_entity.type
_entity.pdbx_description
1 polymer ?
#
loop_
_entity_poly.entity_id
_entity_poly.type
_entity_poly.pdbx_seq_one_letter_code
_entity_poly.pdbx_strand_id
1 'polypeptide(L)'
;MKKRILSILLTLCMMLCLTPISVFAEEVGTEGSAAIQLGADALSVLSKNVNTATAPTVYFGQNHENNPAAWRVIGYDGSGVTSSKGDITLLAAGAMGVIPFVDTILNNEYAPSNLKTAIDALAEKLTTEENAAVKKRTLTSGSYDGENTDCVAGGQVDNAVFWPLSAKEAIAVNNDLRALNPAHPNWVDSGWWLRSPGSDKYRLAVVRSEGSVQYSGFSVLIFNNHRTVRPAFNLNLNSVLFASAAVGGKPDGGLAEVSKYSGNEWKLTLLDSRRNFAVTEKTVSAAPDDTVTLNYKGATTGKNEYISVILADNNGAQYYGRVAQPTAKSGTVEIKIPSDIAPGDYTMKVFSEQYNGDCKTDLASAFADVTLTVESQPDEQFTLAPGGRYYFDLSAMNIPGTVNSNLPDSTLHYVPFTYAGTVNAYKLTSEMATTEEYAQKNKYPHSLFIADYVVTHTVSWDDLNTKSLIFGKDYASGGVDYTLRAPSVGSNFIGLGNSERGVPQSNEWDTMLNKNSGYIQNWNDMYLYLWGQDTVSRNASRRAVRGCASPRFWINCDATYSDPSVGFRPVLEVLNPDTLGSDGLKVVTLDLGGGTLGGSSEDIQIIVKSSESFTAPSAEGLPRPDGISEDAQLYWSDENGNCYKPGDTVPADVSMLSITGDYEVIYLPGTYGTGSAVTDMKPHNNILTLRGALFTRAGYTQVGWATVDGGEKVYDFEDIYTKNEALTLYPVWNTNKYTITFDTNGGSEIAPITQ
;
A
#
# COMPACT_ATOMS: atom_id res chain seq x y z
N MET A 1 -31.36 3.14 46.77
CA MET A 1 -30.20 2.27 46.53
C MET A 1 -29.51 2.51 45.15
N LYS A 2 -30.23 2.64 44.05
CA LYS A 2 -29.59 2.81 42.69
C LYS A 2 -28.76 4.10 42.53
N LYS A 3 -29.06 5.23 43.15
CA LYS A 3 -28.27 6.46 43.07
C LYS A 3 -26.97 6.45 43.89
N ARG A 4 -26.85 5.61 44.93
CA ARG A 4 -25.62 5.48 45.72
C ARG A 4 -24.60 4.55 45.04
N ILE A 5 -25.05 3.55 44.30
CA ILE A 5 -24.20 2.62 43.56
C ILE A 5 -23.56 3.35 42.35
N LEU A 6 -24.30 4.23 41.70
CA LEU A 6 -23.78 5.03 40.58
C LEU A 6 -22.72 6.05 41.03
N SER A 7 -22.89 6.64 42.22
CA SER A 7 -21.91 7.57 42.82
C SER A 7 -20.61 6.85 43.24
N ILE A 8 -20.69 5.64 43.75
CA ILE A 8 -19.53 4.84 44.14
C ILE A 8 -18.75 4.34 42.88
N LEU A 9 -19.47 3.99 41.79
CA LEU A 9 -18.84 3.61 40.54
C LEU A 9 -18.12 4.82 39.88
N LEU A 10 -18.73 6.02 39.93
CA LEU A 10 -18.10 7.23 39.40
C LEU A 10 -16.88 7.66 40.20
N THR A 11 -16.90 7.49 41.54
CA THR A 11 -15.75 7.79 42.43
C THR A 11 -14.64 6.77 42.26
N LEU A 12 -14.95 5.50 41.98
CA LEU A 12 -13.96 4.46 41.68
C LEU A 12 -13.30 4.69 40.30
N CYS A 13 -14.07 5.13 39.29
CA CYS A 13 -13.51 5.54 37.99
C CYS A 13 -12.63 6.80 38.10
N MET A 14 -12.97 7.76 38.96
CA MET A 14 -12.12 8.94 39.17
C MET A 14 -10.88 8.66 40.01
N MET A 15 -10.86 7.66 40.90
CA MET A 15 -9.66 7.26 41.65
C MET A 15 -8.70 6.42 40.79
N LEU A 16 -9.16 5.72 39.76
CA LEU A 16 -8.33 5.01 38.79
C LEU A 16 -7.68 5.97 37.76
N CYS A 17 -8.16 7.23 37.67
CA CYS A 17 -7.57 8.24 36.79
C CYS A 17 -6.55 9.17 37.48
N LEU A 18 -6.18 8.91 38.77
CA LEU A 18 -5.25 9.75 39.55
C LEU A 18 -3.98 9.04 39.99
N THR A 19 -3.69 7.85 39.46
CA THR A 19 -2.30 7.38 39.48
C THR A 19 -1.55 8.12 38.40
N PRO A 20 -0.37 8.70 38.67
CA PRO A 20 0.47 9.23 37.60
C PRO A 20 0.95 8.03 36.79
N ILE A 21 0.24 7.72 35.72
CA ILE A 21 0.82 7.01 34.61
C ILE A 21 1.88 7.97 34.11
N SER A 22 3.15 7.65 34.34
CA SER A 22 4.24 8.25 33.62
C SER A 22 3.92 8.07 32.14
N VAL A 23 3.46 9.15 31.52
CA VAL A 23 3.31 9.22 30.07
C VAL A 23 4.71 9.17 29.51
N PHE A 24 5.20 7.97 29.24
CA PHE A 24 6.17 7.81 28.18
C PHE A 24 5.39 8.06 26.89
N ALA A 25 5.57 9.22 26.31
CA ALA A 25 5.23 9.46 24.94
C ALA A 25 6.22 8.65 24.10
N GLU A 26 5.92 7.36 23.94
CA GLU A 26 6.50 6.55 22.88
C GLU A 26 5.76 6.89 21.60
N GLU A 27 6.47 7.35 20.59
CA GLU A 27 6.09 7.04 19.23
C GLU A 27 6.15 5.51 19.11
N VAL A 28 5.05 4.85 19.44
CA VAL A 28 4.82 3.46 19.09
C VAL A 28 4.87 3.44 17.57
N GLY A 29 5.78 2.66 17.01
CA GLY A 29 5.77 2.34 15.59
C GLY A 29 4.35 1.95 15.18
N THR A 30 3.96 2.31 13.99
CA THR A 30 2.63 2.01 13.43
C THR A 30 2.21 0.60 13.82
N GLU A 31 0.97 0.43 14.33
CA GLU A 31 0.44 -0.88 14.72
C GLU A 31 0.77 -1.92 13.64
N GLY A 32 1.57 -2.93 14.00
CA GLY A 32 1.95 -4.02 13.11
C GLY A 32 3.39 -4.00 12.57
N SER A 33 4.21 -2.96 12.83
CA SER A 33 5.61 -3.01 12.41
C SER A 33 6.51 -3.74 13.41
N ALA A 34 7.55 -4.43 12.90
CA ALA A 34 8.57 -5.10 13.70
C ALA A 34 9.70 -4.13 14.07
N ALA A 35 10.32 -4.33 15.24
CA ALA A 35 11.47 -3.54 15.67
C ALA A 35 12.60 -4.49 16.10
N ILE A 36 13.34 -5.01 15.13
CA ILE A 36 14.46 -5.92 15.30
C ILE A 36 15.75 -5.33 14.72
N GLN A 37 16.89 -5.81 15.18
CA GLN A 37 18.22 -5.47 14.69
C GLN A 37 18.98 -6.74 14.34
N LEU A 38 19.47 -6.88 13.10
CA LEU A 38 20.15 -8.05 12.58
C LEU A 38 21.42 -7.65 11.79
N GLY A 39 22.38 -8.58 11.70
CA GLY A 39 23.61 -8.42 10.93
C GLY A 39 24.81 -8.01 11.80
N ALA A 40 25.89 -7.52 11.20
CA ALA A 40 27.05 -7.00 11.93
C ALA A 40 26.65 -5.89 12.92
N ASP A 41 25.55 -5.20 12.61
CA ASP A 41 24.95 -4.15 13.41
C ASP A 41 23.86 -4.63 14.38
N ALA A 42 23.58 -5.94 14.43
CA ALA A 42 22.50 -6.52 15.27
C ALA A 42 22.60 -6.11 16.74
N LEU A 43 23.81 -5.89 17.18
CA LEU A 43 24.12 -5.51 18.56
C LEU A 43 24.74 -4.11 18.66
N SER A 44 24.90 -3.40 17.55
CA SER A 44 25.45 -2.04 17.52
C SER A 44 24.59 -1.06 18.31
N VAL A 45 23.29 -1.30 18.39
CA VAL A 45 22.39 -0.53 19.24
C VAL A 45 22.77 -0.63 20.72
N LEU A 46 23.35 -1.74 21.15
CA LEU A 46 23.83 -1.96 22.51
C LEU A 46 25.18 -1.32 22.79
N SER A 47 25.91 -0.95 21.72
CA SER A 47 27.22 -0.24 21.82
C SER A 47 27.03 1.29 21.92
N LYS A 48 25.84 1.81 21.66
CA LYS A 48 25.58 3.25 21.72
C LYS A 48 25.50 3.75 23.14
N ASN A 49 26.17 4.89 23.41
CA ASN A 49 26.11 5.54 24.72
C ASN A 49 26.47 4.62 25.91
N VAL A 50 27.36 3.63 25.70
CA VAL A 50 27.83 2.73 26.76
C VAL A 50 28.34 3.52 27.95
N ASN A 51 27.97 3.13 29.15
CA ASN A 51 28.37 3.77 30.41
C ASN A 51 28.02 5.26 30.49
N THR A 52 26.87 5.67 29.95
CA THR A 52 26.31 7.02 30.06
C THR A 52 24.91 7.00 30.64
N ALA A 53 24.35 8.14 31.00
CA ALA A 53 22.98 8.26 31.50
C ALA A 53 21.94 7.65 30.51
N THR A 54 22.23 7.69 29.21
CA THR A 54 21.38 7.16 28.13
C THR A 54 21.84 5.79 27.63
N ALA A 55 22.66 5.06 28.39
CA ALA A 55 23.07 3.70 28.04
C ALA A 55 21.86 2.79 27.78
N PRO A 56 21.94 1.85 26.82
CA PRO A 56 20.85 0.91 26.55
C PRO A 56 20.43 0.11 27.78
N THR A 57 19.14 -0.14 27.88
CA THR A 57 18.57 -1.10 28.83
C THR A 57 18.35 -2.44 28.11
N VAL A 58 18.81 -3.53 28.71
CA VAL A 58 18.64 -4.88 28.20
C VAL A 58 17.85 -5.69 29.23
N TYR A 59 16.82 -6.38 28.80
CA TYR A 59 16.08 -7.31 29.65
C TYR A 59 16.67 -8.71 29.55
N PHE A 60 17.05 -9.29 30.71
CA PHE A 60 17.69 -10.61 30.78
C PHE A 60 17.47 -11.26 32.18
N GLY A 61 16.97 -12.50 32.21
CA GLY A 61 16.65 -13.20 33.44
C GLY A 61 15.53 -12.55 34.26
N GLN A 62 15.51 -12.83 35.53
CA GLN A 62 14.50 -12.37 36.50
C GLN A 62 15.11 -11.70 37.71
N ASN A 63 14.41 -10.73 38.28
CA ASN A 63 14.75 -10.14 39.58
C ASN A 63 14.28 -11.02 40.75
N HIS A 64 14.48 -10.54 41.97
CA HIS A 64 14.09 -11.27 43.17
C HIS A 64 12.58 -11.54 43.28
N GLU A 65 11.74 -10.75 42.67
CA GLU A 65 10.27 -10.87 42.64
C GLU A 65 9.75 -11.73 41.45
N ASN A 66 10.64 -12.35 40.67
CA ASN A 66 10.36 -13.08 39.44
C ASN A 66 9.81 -12.24 38.28
N ASN A 67 10.00 -10.91 38.34
CA ASN A 67 9.74 -10.03 37.20
C ASN A 67 10.94 -10.00 36.25
N PRO A 68 10.77 -9.66 34.97
CA PRO A 68 11.87 -9.44 34.04
C PRO A 68 12.90 -8.47 34.61
N ALA A 69 14.18 -8.85 34.56
CA ALA A 69 15.26 -8.04 35.14
C ALA A 69 15.83 -7.08 34.05
N ALA A 70 15.86 -5.80 34.35
CA ALA A 70 16.42 -4.75 33.49
C ALA A 70 17.88 -4.48 33.87
N TRP A 71 18.73 -4.32 32.86
CA TRP A 71 20.17 -4.12 33.01
C TRP A 71 20.65 -2.97 32.09
N ARG A 72 21.62 -2.17 32.59
CA ARG A 72 22.24 -1.09 31.87
C ARG A 72 23.58 -1.50 31.28
N VAL A 73 23.85 -1.14 30.04
CA VAL A 73 25.11 -1.46 29.37
C VAL A 73 26.22 -0.53 29.89
N ILE A 74 27.20 -1.09 30.60
CA ILE A 74 28.35 -0.35 31.15
C ILE A 74 29.65 -0.69 30.45
N GLY A 75 29.74 -1.76 29.64
CA GLY A 75 30.86 -2.14 28.84
C GLY A 75 30.44 -2.93 27.61
N TYR A 76 31.16 -2.81 26.48
CA TYR A 76 30.84 -3.45 25.24
C TYR A 76 32.11 -3.75 24.42
N ASP A 77 32.32 -5.02 24.02
CA ASP A 77 33.36 -5.51 23.11
C ASP A 77 34.78 -4.99 23.44
N GLY A 78 35.14 -5.01 24.71
CA GLY A 78 36.46 -4.60 25.19
C GLY A 78 36.56 -3.11 25.55
N SER A 79 35.51 -2.33 25.42
CA SER A 79 35.46 -0.94 25.88
C SER A 79 34.50 -0.77 27.07
N GLY A 80 34.68 0.29 27.84
CA GLY A 80 33.90 0.57 29.05
C GLY A 80 34.37 -0.23 30.27
N VAL A 81 33.44 -0.56 31.17
CA VAL A 81 33.75 -1.18 32.45
C VAL A 81 33.71 -2.69 32.35
N THR A 82 34.82 -3.36 32.71
CA THR A 82 34.97 -4.86 32.85
C THR A 82 34.63 -5.67 31.58
N SER A 83 34.45 -5.04 30.44
CA SER A 83 34.19 -5.72 29.17
C SER A 83 35.49 -6.25 28.56
N SER A 84 35.46 -7.45 27.98
CA SER A 84 36.47 -8.04 27.11
C SER A 84 35.95 -8.13 25.68
N LYS A 85 36.82 -8.40 24.71
CA LYS A 85 36.40 -8.61 23.34
C LYS A 85 35.40 -9.76 23.23
N GLY A 86 34.29 -9.54 22.53
CA GLY A 86 33.21 -10.49 22.36
C GLY A 86 32.27 -10.64 23.57
N ASP A 87 32.27 -9.66 24.50
CA ASP A 87 31.28 -9.62 25.57
C ASP A 87 30.69 -8.22 25.80
N ILE A 88 29.57 -8.20 26.47
CA ILE A 88 28.88 -6.99 26.96
C ILE A 88 28.78 -7.09 28.48
N THR A 89 29.13 -6.00 29.21
CA THR A 89 28.97 -5.90 30.63
C THR A 89 27.69 -5.16 30.97
N LEU A 90 26.88 -5.81 31.78
CA LEU A 90 25.56 -5.38 32.17
C LEU A 90 25.51 -5.16 33.68
N LEU A 91 25.04 -3.99 34.15
CA LEU A 91 24.80 -3.63 35.54
C LEU A 91 23.29 -3.56 35.79
N ALA A 92 22.81 -4.17 36.81
CA ALA A 92 21.39 -4.07 37.20
C ALA A 92 20.89 -2.63 37.16
N ALA A 93 19.79 -2.38 36.46
CA ALA A 93 19.26 -1.02 36.32
C ALA A 93 18.71 -0.46 37.62
N GLY A 94 18.18 -1.33 38.48
CA GLY A 94 17.61 -1.00 39.78
C GLY A 94 18.01 -1.98 40.86
N ALA A 95 17.32 -1.89 41.97
CA ALA A 95 17.49 -2.80 43.12
C ALA A 95 17.00 -4.21 42.78
N MET A 96 17.83 -5.21 43.05
CA MET A 96 17.46 -6.63 42.91
C MET A 96 17.32 -7.34 44.26
N GLY A 97 17.01 -6.61 45.29
CA GLY A 97 16.84 -7.06 46.67
C GLY A 97 17.51 -6.07 47.63
N VAL A 98 17.24 -6.23 48.90
CA VAL A 98 17.82 -5.42 49.99
C VAL A 98 18.07 -6.30 51.18
N ILE A 99 19.31 -6.27 51.61
CA ILE A 99 19.81 -7.20 52.64
C ILE A 99 20.87 -6.54 53.51
N PRO A 100 21.04 -6.99 54.73
CA PRO A 100 22.27 -6.77 55.48
C PRO A 100 23.42 -7.55 54.84
N PHE A 101 24.65 -7.07 54.97
CA PHE A 101 25.80 -7.81 54.42
C PHE A 101 26.02 -9.15 55.10
N VAL A 102 25.88 -9.19 56.44
CA VAL A 102 25.98 -10.39 57.27
C VAL A 102 24.97 -10.31 58.42
N ASP A 103 24.53 -11.45 58.92
CA ASP A 103 23.64 -11.55 60.08
C ASP A 103 24.42 -11.80 61.39
N THR A 104 25.49 -12.59 61.31
CA THR A 104 26.16 -13.07 62.49
C THR A 104 27.70 -13.06 62.43
N ILE A 105 28.29 -12.87 61.28
CA ILE A 105 29.75 -12.89 61.07
C ILE A 105 30.34 -11.48 61.25
N LEU A 106 31.39 -11.39 62.02
CA LEU A 106 32.02 -10.14 62.41
C LEU A 106 33.17 -9.72 61.47
N ASN A 107 33.02 -9.94 60.16
CA ASN A 107 34.02 -9.52 59.18
C ASN A 107 33.40 -9.19 57.81
N ASN A 108 34.18 -8.67 56.91
CA ASN A 108 33.77 -8.26 55.56
C ASN A 108 34.05 -9.33 54.50
N GLU A 109 34.20 -10.59 54.85
CA GLU A 109 34.41 -11.66 53.88
C GLU A 109 33.23 -11.86 52.97
N TYR A 110 33.48 -11.86 51.67
CA TYR A 110 32.42 -11.92 50.66
C TYR A 110 31.82 -13.34 50.51
N ALA A 111 32.63 -14.36 50.50
CA ALA A 111 32.18 -15.72 50.21
C ALA A 111 31.07 -16.24 51.20
N PRO A 112 31.13 -16.00 52.49
CA PRO A 112 30.06 -16.40 53.44
C PRO A 112 28.95 -15.33 53.61
N SER A 113 28.95 -14.23 52.85
CA SER A 113 28.04 -13.12 53.11
C SER A 113 26.62 -13.36 52.54
N ASN A 114 25.63 -12.69 53.15
CA ASN A 114 24.27 -12.63 52.63
C ASN A 114 24.22 -12.01 51.23
N LEU A 115 25.15 -11.06 50.90
CA LEU A 115 25.27 -10.46 49.59
C LEU A 115 25.56 -11.52 48.51
N LYS A 116 26.53 -12.41 48.78
CA LYS A 116 26.83 -13.51 47.86
C LYS A 116 25.65 -14.46 47.71
N THR A 117 25.02 -14.85 48.82
CA THR A 117 23.85 -15.75 48.83
C THR A 117 22.71 -15.15 47.98
N ALA A 118 22.41 -13.85 48.13
CA ALA A 118 21.36 -13.19 47.37
C ALA A 118 21.69 -13.09 45.87
N ILE A 119 22.96 -12.84 45.53
CA ILE A 119 23.41 -12.77 44.14
C ILE A 119 23.37 -14.15 43.47
N ASP A 120 23.80 -15.21 44.19
CA ASP A 120 23.72 -16.58 43.68
C ASP A 120 22.26 -17.00 43.46
N ALA A 121 21.35 -16.65 44.35
CA ALA A 121 19.92 -16.92 44.21
C ALA A 121 19.29 -16.22 42.99
N LEU A 122 19.80 -15.04 42.58
CA LEU A 122 19.41 -14.41 41.34
C LEU A 122 19.95 -15.18 40.11
N ALA A 123 21.19 -15.68 40.19
CA ALA A 123 21.78 -16.48 39.13
C ALA A 123 21.08 -17.83 38.92
N GLU A 124 20.58 -18.44 40.02
CA GLU A 124 19.80 -19.69 39.97
C GLU A 124 18.44 -19.54 39.25
N LYS A 125 17.93 -18.32 39.08
CA LYS A 125 16.69 -18.05 38.33
C LYS A 125 16.92 -18.02 36.81
N LEU A 126 18.16 -17.98 36.33
CA LEU A 126 18.45 -18.05 34.93
C LEU A 126 18.06 -19.42 34.35
N THR A 127 17.48 -19.40 33.14
CA THR A 127 17.32 -20.64 32.39
C THR A 127 18.67 -21.25 32.04
N THR A 128 18.68 -22.51 31.61
CA THR A 128 19.93 -23.18 31.18
C THR A 128 20.63 -22.41 30.06
N GLU A 129 19.86 -21.86 29.13
CA GLU A 129 20.35 -21.13 27.95
C GLU A 129 20.88 -19.76 28.37
N GLU A 130 20.17 -19.04 29.21
CA GLU A 130 20.63 -17.76 29.76
C GLU A 130 21.94 -17.96 30.54
N ASN A 131 22.02 -19.00 31.42
CA ASN A 131 23.23 -19.29 32.16
C ASN A 131 24.41 -19.67 31.25
N ALA A 132 24.14 -20.41 30.17
CA ALA A 132 25.17 -20.74 29.15
C ALA A 132 25.70 -19.52 28.38
N ALA A 133 24.86 -18.49 28.20
CA ALA A 133 25.24 -17.24 27.55
C ALA A 133 26.10 -16.32 28.44
N VAL A 134 26.09 -16.53 29.78
CA VAL A 134 26.87 -15.71 30.71
C VAL A 134 28.34 -16.19 30.75
N LYS A 135 29.26 -15.26 30.63
CA LYS A 135 30.69 -15.49 30.88
C LYS A 135 30.98 -15.44 32.37
N LYS A 136 31.31 -16.60 32.91
CA LYS A 136 31.68 -16.73 34.34
C LYS A 136 33.00 -16.05 34.63
N ARG A 137 33.12 -15.45 35.82
CA ARG A 137 34.28 -14.67 36.24
C ARG A 137 34.87 -15.22 37.55
N THR A 138 36.18 -15.13 37.69
CA THR A 138 36.86 -15.30 38.98
C THR A 138 37.02 -13.96 39.69
N LEU A 139 36.59 -13.89 40.93
CA LEU A 139 36.76 -12.74 41.82
C LEU A 139 37.97 -13.04 42.73
N THR A 140 39.04 -12.32 42.52
CA THR A 140 40.32 -12.53 43.21
C THR A 140 40.23 -12.04 44.66
N SER A 141 40.86 -12.77 45.59
CA SER A 141 41.02 -12.32 46.97
C SER A 141 42.08 -11.22 47.08
N GLY A 142 41.92 -10.34 48.06
CA GLY A 142 42.87 -9.27 48.30
C GLY A 142 42.48 -8.38 49.46
N SER A 143 43.25 -7.31 49.67
CA SER A 143 43.06 -6.35 50.75
C SER A 143 42.70 -4.96 50.18
N TYR A 144 42.32 -4.07 51.06
CA TYR A 144 42.00 -2.67 50.76
C TYR A 144 43.18 -1.92 50.12
N ASP A 145 42.91 -1.28 49.01
CA ASP A 145 43.87 -0.43 48.23
C ASP A 145 43.18 0.85 47.80
N GLY A 146 42.49 1.54 48.72
CA GLY A 146 41.77 2.75 48.39
C GLY A 146 40.77 2.56 47.25
N GLU A 147 40.73 3.55 46.37
CA GLU A 147 39.87 3.53 45.18
C GLU A 147 40.27 2.44 44.15
N ASN A 148 41.47 1.96 44.16
CA ASN A 148 41.97 0.92 43.27
C ASN A 148 41.59 -0.49 43.69
N THR A 149 40.92 -0.66 44.82
CA THR A 149 40.55 -1.98 45.35
C THR A 149 39.65 -2.75 44.36
N ASP A 150 40.20 -3.84 43.79
CA ASP A 150 39.52 -4.68 42.78
C ASP A 150 39.45 -6.14 43.19
N CYS A 151 39.30 -6.41 44.45
CA CYS A 151 39.29 -7.73 45.03
C CYS A 151 38.11 -7.97 45.99
N VAL A 152 37.98 -9.18 46.47
CA VAL A 152 37.09 -9.56 47.59
C VAL A 152 37.93 -9.83 48.83
N ALA A 153 37.33 -9.57 50.01
CA ALA A 153 37.92 -10.04 51.28
C ALA A 153 37.67 -11.53 51.46
N GLY A 154 38.63 -12.22 52.08
CA GLY A 154 38.54 -13.66 52.33
C GLY A 154 39.10 -14.50 51.19
N GLY A 155 38.45 -15.58 50.85
CA GLY A 155 38.88 -16.48 49.79
C GLY A 155 38.48 -16.02 48.39
N GLN A 156 39.20 -16.47 47.38
CA GLN A 156 38.82 -16.30 45.96
C GLN A 156 37.46 -16.94 45.71
N VAL A 157 36.65 -16.32 44.79
CA VAL A 157 35.38 -16.87 44.31
C VAL A 157 35.49 -17.17 42.85
N ASP A 158 35.42 -18.45 42.48
CA ASP A 158 35.48 -18.92 41.09
C ASP A 158 34.09 -19.05 40.48
N ASN A 159 34.02 -18.93 39.15
CA ASN A 159 32.82 -19.19 38.38
C ASN A 159 31.61 -18.32 38.76
N ALA A 160 31.83 -17.09 39.23
CA ALA A 160 30.75 -16.17 39.51
C ALA A 160 29.96 -15.85 38.23
N VAL A 161 28.66 -16.14 38.23
CA VAL A 161 27.71 -15.82 37.15
C VAL A 161 27.34 -14.35 37.22
N PHE A 162 26.86 -13.93 38.37
CA PHE A 162 26.64 -12.54 38.73
C PHE A 162 27.60 -12.14 39.84
N TRP A 163 28.00 -10.88 39.88
CA TRP A 163 28.87 -10.34 40.93
C TRP A 163 28.56 -8.88 41.25
N PRO A 164 28.79 -8.43 42.50
CA PRO A 164 28.81 -7.00 42.81
C PRO A 164 30.06 -6.37 42.24
N LEU A 165 30.00 -5.12 41.81
CA LEU A 165 31.17 -4.41 41.33
C LEU A 165 32.21 -4.23 42.45
N SER A 166 33.50 -4.14 42.12
CA SER A 166 34.54 -3.63 42.99
C SER A 166 34.47 -2.13 43.17
N ALA A 167 35.19 -1.55 44.12
CA ALA A 167 35.33 -0.10 44.28
C ALA A 167 35.93 0.52 43.03
N LYS A 168 36.99 -0.06 42.46
CA LYS A 168 37.61 0.37 41.23
C LYS A 168 36.65 0.34 40.04
N GLU A 169 35.92 -0.75 39.86
CA GLU A 169 34.92 -0.86 38.79
C GLU A 169 33.78 0.13 38.97
N ALA A 170 33.29 0.30 40.21
CA ALA A 170 32.21 1.24 40.50
C ALA A 170 32.63 2.71 40.22
N ILE A 171 33.87 3.10 40.51
CA ILE A 171 34.40 4.42 40.20
C ILE A 171 34.42 4.66 38.68
N ALA A 172 34.71 3.64 37.90
CA ALA A 172 34.72 3.72 36.42
C ALA A 172 33.30 3.78 35.81
N VAL A 173 32.23 3.39 36.54
CA VAL A 173 30.86 3.58 36.04
C VAL A 173 30.45 5.04 36.12
N ASN A 174 29.73 5.54 35.13
CA ASN A 174 29.18 6.89 35.11
C ASN A 174 28.30 7.16 36.36
N ASN A 175 28.40 8.37 36.90
CA ASN A 175 27.68 8.73 38.15
C ASN A 175 26.16 8.57 38.04
N ASP A 176 25.58 8.95 36.89
CA ASP A 176 24.14 8.86 36.65
C ASP A 176 23.64 7.39 36.65
N LEU A 177 24.50 6.46 36.23
CA LEU A 177 24.23 5.02 36.30
C LEU A 177 24.46 4.45 37.66
N ARG A 178 25.38 5.01 38.48
CA ARG A 178 25.63 4.58 39.85
C ARG A 178 24.53 5.00 40.80
N ALA A 179 23.99 6.19 40.65
CA ALA A 179 22.90 6.70 41.47
C ALA A 179 21.70 5.76 41.42
N LEU A 180 21.11 5.47 42.55
CA LEU A 180 19.82 4.81 42.65
C LEU A 180 18.81 5.83 43.15
N ASN A 181 17.90 6.25 42.30
CA ASN A 181 16.79 7.10 42.68
C ASN A 181 15.96 6.32 43.72
N PRO A 182 15.67 6.87 44.93
CA PRO A 182 14.98 6.16 45.97
C PRO A 182 13.53 5.88 45.55
N ALA A 183 13.31 4.77 44.93
CA ALA A 183 11.96 4.30 44.60
C ALA A 183 11.26 3.66 45.83
N HIS A 184 11.89 3.65 47.00
CA HIS A 184 11.29 3.06 48.20
C HIS A 184 11.20 4.10 49.34
N PRO A 185 9.98 4.52 49.72
CA PRO A 185 9.76 5.60 50.70
C PRO A 185 10.19 5.30 52.10
N ASN A 186 10.59 4.07 52.43
CA ASN A 186 10.86 3.63 53.79
C ASN A 186 12.34 3.41 54.14
N TRP A 187 13.29 3.81 53.22
CA TRP A 187 14.70 3.45 53.45
C TRP A 187 15.62 4.67 53.40
N VAL A 188 16.14 4.99 54.57
CA VAL A 188 16.84 6.24 54.86
C VAL A 188 18.26 6.32 54.25
N ASP A 189 18.80 5.25 53.65
CA ASP A 189 20.13 5.27 53.03
C ASP A 189 20.22 4.17 51.96
N SER A 190 19.69 4.45 50.77
CA SER A 190 19.46 3.51 49.67
C SER A 190 20.70 3.22 48.80
N GLY A 191 21.88 3.25 49.35
CA GLY A 191 23.11 2.83 48.70
C GLY A 191 23.15 1.31 48.44
N TRP A 192 24.13 0.86 47.70
CA TRP A 192 24.30 -0.55 47.38
C TRP A 192 25.71 -1.09 47.73
N TRP A 193 25.74 -2.39 48.07
CA TRP A 193 26.96 -3.07 48.44
C TRP A 193 27.88 -3.28 47.24
N LEU A 194 29.21 -3.04 47.42
CA LEU A 194 30.26 -3.49 46.53
C LEU A 194 30.93 -4.77 47.10
N ARG A 195 31.78 -5.41 46.29
CA ARG A 195 32.55 -6.60 46.76
C ARG A 195 33.85 -6.28 47.44
N SER A 196 34.34 -5.06 47.33
CA SER A 196 35.67 -4.66 47.83
C SER A 196 35.70 -4.47 49.32
N PRO A 197 36.74 -5.01 50.04
CA PRO A 197 36.96 -4.68 51.42
C PRO A 197 37.14 -3.19 51.64
N GLY A 198 36.68 -2.66 52.77
CA GLY A 198 36.93 -1.28 53.19
C GLY A 198 38.24 -1.16 53.98
N SER A 199 38.43 -0.02 54.65
CA SER A 199 39.69 0.32 55.34
C SER A 199 40.06 -0.60 56.52
N ASP A 200 39.15 -1.42 56.99
CA ASP A 200 39.39 -2.45 57.99
C ASP A 200 38.49 -3.69 57.79
N LYS A 201 38.70 -4.73 58.55
CA LYS A 201 37.98 -6.01 58.44
C LYS A 201 36.50 -5.95 58.76
N TYR A 202 35.99 -4.85 59.25
CA TYR A 202 34.58 -4.63 59.59
C TYR A 202 33.89 -3.70 58.64
N ARG A 203 34.56 -3.29 57.52
CA ARG A 203 34.03 -2.38 56.52
C ARG A 203 34.03 -2.97 55.15
N LEU A 204 32.99 -2.66 54.40
CA LEU A 204 32.84 -3.01 52.98
C LEU A 204 32.58 -1.75 52.17
N ALA A 205 33.18 -1.64 51.01
CA ALA A 205 32.91 -0.54 50.07
C ALA A 205 31.44 -0.50 49.64
N VAL A 206 30.92 0.70 49.45
CA VAL A 206 29.53 0.93 49.06
C VAL A 206 29.45 2.07 48.01
N VAL A 207 28.36 2.07 47.26
CA VAL A 207 27.91 3.25 46.52
C VAL A 207 26.73 3.86 47.26
N ARG A 208 26.73 5.17 47.51
CA ARG A 208 25.61 5.87 48.15
C ARG A 208 24.49 6.13 47.13
N SER A 209 23.33 6.52 47.63
CA SER A 209 22.14 6.79 46.80
C SER A 209 22.39 7.82 45.69
N GLU A 210 23.19 8.86 45.95
CA GLU A 210 23.56 9.88 45.00
C GLU A 210 24.66 9.48 44.01
N GLY A 211 25.14 8.23 44.08
CA GLY A 211 26.14 7.66 43.16
C GLY A 211 27.59 7.82 43.60
N SER A 212 27.90 8.47 44.72
CA SER A 212 29.28 8.56 45.24
C SER A 212 29.78 7.21 45.74
N VAL A 213 31.02 6.85 45.39
CA VAL A 213 31.66 5.62 45.86
C VAL A 213 32.40 5.85 47.17
N GLN A 214 32.00 5.18 48.23
CA GLN A 214 32.71 5.18 49.49
C GLN A 214 33.58 3.93 49.61
N TYR A 215 34.78 4.02 49.07
CA TYR A 215 35.74 2.91 49.02
C TYR A 215 36.34 2.55 50.38
N SER A 216 36.47 3.48 51.34
CA SER A 216 36.85 3.20 52.72
C SER A 216 35.82 2.36 53.47
N GLY A 217 34.59 2.31 52.96
CA GLY A 217 33.54 1.41 53.33
C GLY A 217 32.68 1.85 54.50
N PHE A 218 31.53 1.14 54.63
CA PHE A 218 30.60 1.19 55.76
C PHE A 218 30.76 -0.03 56.65
N SER A 219 30.43 0.10 57.91
CA SER A 219 30.45 -1.02 58.84
C SER A 219 29.45 -2.12 58.48
N VAL A 220 29.91 -3.36 58.44
CA VAL A 220 29.08 -4.55 58.25
C VAL A 220 28.47 -5.07 59.55
N LEU A 221 28.86 -4.47 60.70
CA LEU A 221 28.44 -4.89 62.07
C LEU A 221 27.09 -4.33 62.53
N ILE A 222 26.49 -3.45 61.74
CA ILE A 222 25.23 -2.81 62.12
C ILE A 222 24.07 -3.67 61.62
N PHE A 223 23.36 -4.35 62.47
CA PHE A 223 22.23 -5.26 62.18
C PHE A 223 21.11 -4.63 61.35
N ASN A 224 21.00 -3.31 61.34
CA ASN A 224 20.00 -2.57 60.54
C ASN A 224 20.58 -1.93 59.27
N ASN A 225 21.81 -2.24 58.87
CA ASN A 225 22.46 -1.65 57.70
C ASN A 225 22.08 -2.42 56.43
N HIS A 226 20.79 -2.38 56.08
CA HIS A 226 20.27 -2.97 54.85
C HIS A 226 20.64 -2.09 53.68
N ARG A 227 21.23 -2.70 52.64
CA ARG A 227 21.56 -2.01 51.35
C ARG A 227 21.12 -2.84 50.17
N THR A 228 21.00 -2.16 49.08
CA THR A 228 20.55 -2.73 47.81
C THR A 228 21.55 -3.74 47.25
N VAL A 229 21.03 -4.87 46.77
CA VAL A 229 21.75 -5.83 45.92
C VAL A 229 21.69 -5.34 44.49
N ARG A 230 22.87 -5.05 43.91
CA ARG A 230 22.97 -4.54 42.54
C ARG A 230 24.11 -5.26 41.82
N PRO A 231 23.88 -6.43 41.25
CA PRO A 231 24.90 -7.20 40.55
C PRO A 231 25.20 -6.67 39.15
N ALA A 232 26.35 -7.12 38.64
CA ALA A 232 26.73 -7.04 37.23
C ALA A 232 27.03 -8.44 36.68
N PHE A 233 27.10 -8.58 35.37
CA PHE A 233 27.55 -9.78 34.69
C PHE A 233 28.07 -9.49 33.29
N ASN A 234 28.82 -10.44 32.69
CA ASN A 234 29.23 -10.39 31.29
C ASN A 234 28.43 -11.41 30.48
N LEU A 235 27.86 -10.94 29.39
CA LEU A 235 27.15 -11.76 28.43
C LEU A 235 28.02 -11.97 27.18
N ASN A 236 28.10 -13.22 26.71
CA ASN A 236 28.79 -13.55 25.47
C ASN A 236 27.99 -13.10 24.24
N LEU A 237 28.51 -12.15 23.47
CA LEU A 237 27.84 -11.63 22.28
C LEU A 237 27.60 -12.72 21.23
N ASN A 238 28.45 -13.76 21.14
CA ASN A 238 28.26 -14.87 20.20
C ASN A 238 27.06 -15.76 20.55
N SER A 239 26.51 -15.63 21.75
CA SER A 239 25.29 -16.34 22.16
C SER A 239 24.01 -15.58 21.76
N VAL A 240 24.12 -14.37 21.23
CA VAL A 240 22.99 -13.52 20.87
C VAL A 240 22.83 -13.51 19.36
N LEU A 241 21.67 -13.95 18.87
CA LEU A 241 21.35 -13.93 17.43
C LEU A 241 20.94 -12.54 16.98
N PHE A 242 20.08 -11.88 17.73
CA PHE A 242 19.63 -10.50 17.44
C PHE A 242 18.95 -9.87 18.67
N ALA A 243 18.80 -8.55 18.63
CA ALA A 243 18.05 -7.77 19.58
C ALA A 243 16.73 -7.28 18.97
N SER A 244 15.70 -7.16 19.79
CA SER A 244 14.43 -6.54 19.43
C SER A 244 14.00 -5.53 20.48
N ALA A 245 13.12 -4.58 20.14
CA ALA A 245 12.50 -3.74 21.15
C ALA A 245 11.88 -4.60 22.25
N ALA A 246 12.03 -4.19 23.50
CA ALA A 246 11.63 -4.98 24.66
C ALA A 246 10.12 -5.25 24.71
N VAL A 247 9.32 -4.30 24.20
CA VAL A 247 7.86 -4.39 24.12
C VAL A 247 7.44 -4.20 22.66
N GLY A 248 6.55 -5.05 22.17
CA GLY A 248 5.96 -4.94 20.83
C GLY A 248 6.91 -5.15 19.65
N GLY A 249 8.22 -5.37 19.87
CA GLY A 249 9.22 -5.47 18.79
C GLY A 249 9.08 -6.70 17.88
N LYS A 250 8.24 -7.66 18.28
CA LYS A 250 7.97 -8.89 17.53
C LYS A 250 6.46 -9.09 17.42
N PRO A 251 5.80 -8.49 16.41
CA PRO A 251 4.36 -8.63 16.22
C PRO A 251 3.93 -10.06 15.90
N ASP A 252 2.66 -10.37 16.16
CA ASP A 252 2.03 -11.63 15.76
C ASP A 252 1.67 -11.62 14.27
N GLY A 253 1.73 -12.79 13.63
CA GLY A 253 1.26 -12.99 12.27
C GLY A 253 2.37 -13.04 11.23
N GLY A 254 2.05 -12.72 9.98
CA GLY A 254 2.97 -12.77 8.85
C GLY A 254 4.14 -11.79 8.93
N LEU A 255 4.85 -11.64 7.82
CA LEU A 255 5.98 -10.72 7.72
C LEU A 255 5.50 -9.27 7.84
N ALA A 256 6.00 -8.57 8.85
CA ALA A 256 5.80 -7.15 9.09
C ALA A 256 7.09 -6.39 8.78
N GLU A 257 6.97 -5.19 8.20
CA GLU A 257 8.12 -4.32 7.92
C GLU A 257 8.88 -3.96 9.21
N VAL A 258 10.20 -3.95 9.12
CA VAL A 258 11.06 -3.55 10.24
C VAL A 258 11.20 -2.03 10.27
N SER A 259 10.58 -1.42 11.26
CA SER A 259 10.67 0.02 11.47
C SER A 259 11.86 0.41 12.36
N LYS A 260 12.31 1.64 12.24
CA LYS A 260 13.34 2.20 13.11
C LYS A 260 12.78 2.39 14.51
N TYR A 261 13.33 1.67 15.49
CA TYR A 261 12.99 1.84 16.89
C TYR A 261 13.75 3.04 17.47
N SER A 262 13.02 4.01 18.00
CA SER A 262 13.56 5.22 18.64
C SER A 262 13.82 5.06 20.13
N GLY A 263 13.27 4.01 20.75
CA GLY A 263 13.45 3.68 22.15
C GLY A 263 14.84 3.12 22.48
N ASN A 264 15.07 2.82 23.75
CA ASN A 264 16.36 2.37 24.28
C ASN A 264 16.27 1.13 25.15
N GLU A 265 15.17 0.41 25.05
CA GLU A 265 14.90 -0.82 25.83
C GLU A 265 14.84 -2.03 24.90
N TRP A 266 15.70 -3.01 25.15
CA TRP A 266 15.94 -4.13 24.28
C TRP A 266 15.75 -5.47 24.99
N LYS A 267 15.23 -6.46 24.30
CA LYS A 267 15.28 -7.87 24.67
C LYS A 267 16.13 -8.64 23.67
N LEU A 268 16.66 -9.77 24.09
CA LEU A 268 17.59 -10.57 23.32
C LEU A 268 16.93 -11.87 22.87
N THR A 269 17.30 -12.32 21.67
CA THR A 269 17.06 -13.69 21.20
C THR A 269 18.38 -14.43 21.22
N LEU A 270 18.46 -15.47 22.07
CA LEU A 270 19.65 -16.28 22.27
C LEU A 270 19.64 -17.50 21.35
N LEU A 271 20.84 -17.89 20.92
CA LEU A 271 21.07 -19.15 20.22
C LEU A 271 20.91 -20.33 21.19
N ASP A 272 19.93 -21.19 20.94
CA ASP A 272 19.82 -22.51 21.56
C ASP A 272 20.35 -23.58 20.59
N SER A 273 21.59 -23.98 20.77
CA SER A 273 22.28 -24.95 19.92
C SER A 273 21.66 -26.35 19.94
N ARG A 274 20.71 -26.64 20.84
CA ARG A 274 19.97 -27.92 20.88
C ARG A 274 18.82 -27.93 19.86
N ARG A 275 18.43 -26.78 19.30
CA ARG A 275 17.42 -26.67 18.27
C ARG A 275 18.02 -26.91 16.89
N ASN A 276 17.85 -28.11 16.37
CA ASN A 276 18.40 -28.54 15.07
C ASN A 276 17.42 -28.26 13.94
N PHE A 277 17.02 -27.00 13.78
CA PHE A 277 16.11 -26.58 12.71
C PHE A 277 16.83 -26.44 11.39
N ALA A 278 16.18 -26.87 10.31
CA ALA A 278 16.68 -26.67 8.94
C ALA A 278 15.51 -26.64 7.95
N VAL A 279 15.72 -25.98 6.80
CA VAL A 279 14.86 -26.02 5.61
C VAL A 279 15.59 -26.71 4.46
N THR A 280 14.83 -27.30 3.56
CA THR A 280 15.37 -28.06 2.42
C THR A 280 15.77 -27.12 1.29
N GLU A 281 14.97 -26.13 1.00
CA GLU A 281 15.15 -25.17 -0.08
C GLU A 281 16.34 -24.25 0.23
N LYS A 282 17.12 -23.94 -0.81
CA LYS A 282 18.24 -23.00 -0.70
C LYS A 282 18.00 -21.72 -1.47
N THR A 283 17.14 -21.78 -2.48
CA THR A 283 16.75 -20.65 -3.32
C THR A 283 15.29 -20.78 -3.64
N VAL A 284 14.60 -19.66 -3.65
CA VAL A 284 13.20 -19.52 -4.08
C VAL A 284 13.04 -18.19 -4.82
N SER A 285 12.11 -18.15 -5.77
CA SER A 285 11.69 -16.91 -6.42
C SER A 285 10.21 -16.70 -6.15
N ALA A 286 9.80 -15.46 -5.98
CA ALA A 286 8.42 -15.08 -5.75
C ALA A 286 8.18 -13.64 -6.19
N ALA A 287 6.98 -13.34 -6.66
CA ALA A 287 6.53 -11.95 -6.80
C ALA A 287 6.04 -11.41 -5.45
N PRO A 288 5.96 -10.07 -5.29
CA PRO A 288 5.22 -9.48 -4.17
C PRO A 288 3.80 -10.06 -4.07
N ASP A 289 3.33 -10.30 -2.83
CA ASP A 289 2.04 -10.92 -2.49
C ASP A 289 1.92 -12.43 -2.81
N ASP A 290 2.96 -13.08 -3.36
CA ASP A 290 3.02 -14.53 -3.52
C ASP A 290 3.20 -15.25 -2.17
N THR A 291 2.91 -16.55 -2.17
CA THR A 291 3.19 -17.44 -1.03
C THR A 291 4.28 -18.43 -1.39
N VAL A 292 5.36 -18.42 -0.62
CA VAL A 292 6.46 -19.39 -0.72
C VAL A 292 6.22 -20.53 0.24
N THR A 293 6.35 -21.77 -0.22
CA THR A 293 6.26 -22.97 0.61
C THR A 293 7.64 -23.57 0.82
N LEU A 294 8.06 -23.75 2.08
CA LEU A 294 9.33 -24.37 2.45
C LEU A 294 9.09 -25.67 3.23
N ASN A 295 9.94 -26.67 2.97
CA ASN A 295 9.97 -27.91 3.73
C ASN A 295 10.93 -27.76 4.91
N TYR A 296 10.43 -27.92 6.14
CA TYR A 296 11.24 -27.81 7.36
C TYR A 296 11.38 -29.14 8.09
N LYS A 297 12.43 -29.24 8.90
CA LYS A 297 12.67 -30.30 9.87
C LYS A 297 13.31 -29.73 11.15
N GLY A 298 13.11 -30.43 12.27
CA GLY A 298 13.70 -30.09 13.56
C GLY A 298 13.01 -28.90 14.27
N ALA A 299 11.80 -28.52 13.88
CA ALA A 299 11.04 -27.52 14.62
C ALA A 299 10.69 -28.01 16.03
N THR A 300 10.67 -27.10 17.00
CA THR A 300 10.12 -27.34 18.33
C THR A 300 8.63 -27.01 18.32
N THR A 301 7.82 -27.83 18.97
CA THR A 301 6.35 -27.66 19.01
C THR A 301 5.90 -27.23 20.40
N GLY A 302 4.90 -26.37 20.51
CA GLY A 302 4.36 -25.88 21.77
C GLY A 302 3.63 -24.54 21.62
N LYS A 303 3.02 -24.08 22.71
CA LYS A 303 2.21 -22.85 22.71
C LYS A 303 3.00 -21.59 22.33
N ASN A 304 4.27 -21.53 22.71
CA ASN A 304 5.14 -20.36 22.48
C ASN A 304 6.21 -20.66 21.41
N GLU A 305 6.04 -21.72 20.63
CA GLU A 305 6.99 -22.19 19.65
C GLU A 305 6.51 -21.80 18.26
N TYR A 306 7.39 -21.17 17.48
CA TYR A 306 7.09 -20.65 16.15
C TYR A 306 8.15 -21.04 15.14
N ILE A 307 7.77 -21.06 13.87
CA ILE A 307 8.68 -20.88 12.77
C ILE A 307 8.63 -19.37 12.45
N SER A 308 9.78 -18.73 12.58
CA SER A 308 9.94 -17.30 12.35
C SER A 308 10.82 -17.03 11.15
N VAL A 309 10.60 -15.91 10.51
CA VAL A 309 11.33 -15.49 9.31
C VAL A 309 11.80 -14.06 9.46
N ILE A 310 13.04 -13.81 9.02
CA ILE A 310 13.58 -12.48 8.77
C ILE A 310 13.94 -12.39 7.30
N LEU A 311 13.41 -11.40 6.58
CA LEU A 311 13.94 -11.03 5.27
C LEU A 311 14.97 -9.92 5.46
N ALA A 312 16.18 -10.16 5.00
CA ALA A 312 17.27 -9.20 5.10
C ALA A 312 17.91 -8.96 3.74
N ASP A 313 18.28 -7.72 3.48
CA ASP A 313 19.10 -7.30 2.36
C ASP A 313 20.49 -6.82 2.83
N ASN A 314 21.23 -6.13 1.98
CA ASN A 314 22.53 -5.55 2.33
C ASN A 314 22.46 -4.43 3.39
N ASN A 315 21.28 -3.87 3.64
CA ASN A 315 21.05 -2.82 4.64
C ASN A 315 20.61 -3.38 6.00
N GLY A 316 20.37 -4.68 6.10
CA GLY A 316 19.95 -5.37 7.31
C GLY A 316 18.55 -6.00 7.20
N ALA A 317 17.89 -6.20 8.33
CA ALA A 317 16.55 -6.77 8.37
C ALA A 317 15.51 -5.77 7.81
N GLN A 318 14.71 -6.22 6.85
CA GLN A 318 13.64 -5.45 6.24
C GLN A 318 12.26 -5.89 6.73
N TYR A 319 12.08 -7.19 6.96
CA TYR A 319 10.82 -7.76 7.46
C TYR A 319 11.11 -8.83 8.52
N TYR A 320 10.19 -8.98 9.47
CA TYR A 320 10.18 -10.05 10.46
C TYR A 320 8.76 -10.55 10.68
N GLY A 321 8.61 -11.86 10.90
CA GLY A 321 7.33 -12.45 11.28
C GLY A 321 7.45 -13.82 11.93
N ARG A 322 6.53 -14.10 12.86
CA ARG A 322 6.28 -15.43 13.42
C ARG A 322 5.22 -16.10 12.53
N VAL A 323 5.67 -16.68 11.40
CA VAL A 323 4.80 -17.07 10.28
C VAL A 323 3.96 -18.32 10.53
N ALA A 324 4.36 -19.21 11.44
CA ALA A 324 3.59 -20.39 11.78
C ALA A 324 3.88 -20.91 13.18
N GLN A 325 2.89 -21.58 13.80
CA GLN A 325 3.08 -22.45 14.96
C GLN A 325 3.17 -23.90 14.49
N PRO A 326 4.35 -24.54 14.55
CA PRO A 326 4.50 -25.91 14.08
C PRO A 326 3.77 -26.92 14.99
N THR A 327 2.97 -27.79 14.39
CA THR A 327 2.29 -28.88 15.09
C THR A 327 3.09 -30.19 15.08
N ALA A 328 4.13 -30.25 14.22
CA ALA A 328 5.04 -31.38 14.09
C ALA A 328 6.49 -30.90 13.93
N LYS A 329 7.45 -31.80 14.22
CA LYS A 329 8.89 -31.51 14.08
C LYS A 329 9.34 -31.33 12.63
N SER A 330 8.54 -31.79 11.65
CA SER A 330 8.82 -31.67 10.22
C SER A 330 7.52 -31.48 9.48
N GLY A 331 7.53 -30.71 8.39
CA GLY A 331 6.36 -30.40 7.61
C GLY A 331 6.66 -29.31 6.58
N THR A 332 5.64 -28.64 6.15
CA THR A 332 5.73 -27.46 5.28
C THR A 332 5.32 -26.19 6.04
N VAL A 333 5.92 -25.07 5.67
CA VAL A 333 5.53 -23.74 6.13
C VAL A 333 5.26 -22.86 4.91
N GLU A 334 4.14 -22.15 4.95
CA GLU A 334 3.77 -21.16 3.96
C GLU A 334 4.16 -19.77 4.46
N ILE A 335 4.89 -19.04 3.64
CA ILE A 335 5.39 -17.69 3.95
C ILE A 335 4.82 -16.76 2.90
N LYS A 336 3.93 -15.88 3.29
CA LYS A 336 3.40 -14.85 2.42
C LYS A 336 4.42 -13.72 2.28
N ILE A 337 4.83 -13.44 1.05
CA ILE A 337 5.74 -12.35 0.73
C ILE A 337 4.98 -11.02 0.83
N PRO A 338 5.52 -9.99 1.48
CA PRO A 338 4.88 -8.69 1.58
C PRO A 338 4.55 -8.10 0.20
N SER A 339 3.40 -7.45 0.09
CA SER A 339 2.93 -6.87 -1.18
C SER A 339 3.72 -5.63 -1.60
N ASP A 340 4.38 -4.97 -0.65
CA ASP A 340 5.14 -3.74 -0.79
C ASP A 340 6.67 -3.95 -0.81
N ILE A 341 7.11 -5.21 -0.78
CA ILE A 341 8.54 -5.55 -0.85
C ILE A 341 9.15 -5.12 -2.19
N ALA A 342 10.29 -4.44 -2.15
CA ALA A 342 10.99 -4.05 -3.36
C ALA A 342 11.56 -5.28 -4.11
N PRO A 343 11.58 -5.28 -5.45
CA PRO A 343 12.26 -6.31 -6.22
C PRO A 343 13.76 -6.37 -5.90
N GLY A 344 14.31 -7.58 -5.88
CA GLY A 344 15.73 -7.81 -5.60
C GLY A 344 15.99 -9.10 -4.83
N ASP A 345 17.25 -9.31 -4.47
CA ASP A 345 17.66 -10.49 -3.72
C ASP A 345 17.66 -10.21 -2.22
N TYR A 346 17.01 -11.09 -1.47
CA TYR A 346 16.96 -11.10 -0.02
C TYR A 346 17.51 -12.40 0.54
N THR A 347 18.10 -12.32 1.71
CA THR A 347 18.36 -13.52 2.52
C THR A 347 17.16 -13.74 3.43
N MET A 348 16.40 -14.80 3.19
CA MET A 348 15.33 -15.27 4.04
C MET A 348 15.93 -16.16 5.12
N LYS A 349 16.04 -15.65 6.34
CA LYS A 349 16.50 -16.37 7.53
C LYS A 349 15.33 -17.03 8.21
N VAL A 350 15.23 -18.34 8.09
CA VAL A 350 14.14 -19.14 8.69
C VAL A 350 14.67 -19.85 9.92
N PHE A 351 13.92 -19.84 11.03
CA PHE A 351 14.39 -20.43 12.29
C PHE A 351 13.23 -20.89 13.18
N SER A 352 13.51 -21.84 14.06
CA SER A 352 12.59 -22.25 15.14
C SER A 352 12.79 -21.33 16.34
N GLU A 353 11.77 -20.61 16.74
CA GLU A 353 11.80 -19.61 17.81
C GLU A 353 10.86 -19.95 18.96
N GLN A 354 11.34 -19.78 20.19
CA GLN A 354 10.51 -19.71 21.38
C GLN A 354 10.33 -18.25 21.77
N TYR A 355 9.11 -17.73 21.63
CA TYR A 355 8.76 -16.37 22.05
C TYR A 355 8.20 -16.38 23.48
N ASN A 356 8.91 -15.75 24.41
CA ASN A 356 8.59 -15.75 25.84
C ASN A 356 7.79 -14.52 26.29
N GLY A 357 7.45 -13.63 25.36
CA GLY A 357 6.72 -12.38 25.65
C GLY A 357 7.63 -11.18 25.83
N ASP A 358 7.02 -10.04 26.09
CA ASP A 358 7.72 -8.77 26.25
C ASP A 358 8.66 -8.76 27.46
N CYS A 359 9.76 -8.04 27.35
CA CYS A 359 10.80 -7.89 28.36
C CYS A 359 11.42 -9.22 28.84
N LYS A 360 11.30 -10.30 28.06
CA LYS A 360 11.88 -11.61 28.36
C LYS A 360 12.81 -12.06 27.24
N THR A 361 13.84 -12.79 27.62
CA THR A 361 14.75 -13.44 26.68
C THR A 361 14.02 -14.49 25.86
N ASP A 362 14.17 -14.44 24.53
CA ASP A 362 13.70 -15.47 23.62
C ASP A 362 14.84 -16.43 23.26
N LEU A 363 14.47 -17.61 22.77
CA LEU A 363 15.41 -18.64 22.33
C LEU A 363 15.14 -18.98 20.87
N ALA A 364 16.18 -19.21 20.08
CA ALA A 364 16.02 -19.65 18.71
C ALA A 364 17.13 -20.61 18.25
N SER A 365 16.82 -21.38 17.22
CA SER A 365 17.81 -22.14 16.48
C SER A 365 18.77 -21.21 15.71
N ALA A 366 19.86 -21.75 15.20
CA ALA A 366 20.62 -21.10 14.14
C ALA A 366 19.70 -20.82 12.96
N PHE A 367 20.03 -19.79 12.17
CA PHE A 367 19.30 -19.46 10.94
C PHE A 367 19.54 -20.52 9.86
N ALA A 368 18.46 -20.89 9.18
CA ALA A 368 18.52 -21.61 7.94
C ALA A 368 18.32 -20.58 6.82
N ASP A 369 19.41 -20.21 6.14
CA ASP A 369 19.39 -19.19 5.12
C ASP A 369 18.89 -19.76 3.79
N VAL A 370 17.94 -19.05 3.18
CA VAL A 370 17.36 -19.30 1.86
C VAL A 370 17.51 -18.02 1.05
N THR A 371 18.05 -18.08 -0.16
CA THR A 371 18.05 -16.92 -1.06
C THR A 371 16.64 -16.76 -1.62
N LEU A 372 16.02 -15.61 -1.40
CA LEU A 372 14.75 -15.21 -2.01
C LEU A 372 15.04 -14.15 -3.08
N THR A 373 14.76 -14.48 -4.33
CA THR A 373 14.69 -13.47 -5.39
C THR A 373 13.26 -12.96 -5.50
N VAL A 374 13.04 -11.70 -5.13
CA VAL A 374 11.75 -11.02 -5.36
C VAL A 374 11.78 -10.51 -6.80
N GLU A 375 10.90 -11.08 -7.61
CA GLU A 375 10.79 -10.72 -9.02
C GLU A 375 10.25 -9.29 -9.14
N SER A 376 10.75 -8.55 -10.13
CA SER A 376 10.15 -7.26 -10.47
C SER A 376 8.71 -7.51 -10.90
N GLN A 377 7.78 -6.69 -10.39
CA GLN A 377 6.47 -6.61 -11.01
C GLN A 377 6.71 -6.28 -12.50
N PRO A 378 5.99 -6.96 -13.42
CA PRO A 378 6.09 -6.58 -14.82
C PRO A 378 5.76 -5.09 -14.95
N ASP A 379 6.52 -4.42 -15.81
CA ASP A 379 6.28 -3.00 -16.09
C ASP A 379 4.81 -2.79 -16.47
N GLU A 380 4.21 -1.73 -15.94
CA GLU A 380 2.87 -1.31 -16.36
C GLU A 380 2.86 -1.19 -17.89
N GLN A 381 1.89 -1.83 -18.52
CA GLN A 381 1.75 -1.74 -19.99
C GLN A 381 1.22 -0.36 -20.42
N PHE A 382 0.66 0.40 -19.48
CA PHE A 382 0.28 1.79 -19.64
C PHE A 382 1.11 2.68 -18.73
N THR A 383 1.54 3.83 -19.24
CA THR A 383 2.20 4.89 -18.45
C THR A 383 1.22 5.68 -17.57
N LEU A 384 -0.06 5.34 -17.64
CA LEU A 384 -1.13 6.03 -16.91
C LEU A 384 -1.25 5.47 -15.49
N ALA A 385 -1.50 6.36 -14.53
CA ALA A 385 -1.64 5.95 -13.13
C ALA A 385 -2.92 5.12 -12.88
N PRO A 386 -2.86 4.00 -12.15
CA PRO A 386 -4.04 3.25 -11.74
C PRO A 386 -5.04 4.12 -10.96
N GLY A 387 -6.33 3.91 -11.20
CA GLY A 387 -7.42 4.70 -10.64
C GLY A 387 -7.91 5.83 -11.56
N GLY A 388 -7.22 6.10 -12.65
CA GLY A 388 -7.69 7.03 -13.68
C GLY A 388 -8.97 6.51 -14.36
N ARG A 389 -9.85 7.45 -14.74
CA ARG A 389 -11.13 7.16 -15.39
C ARG A 389 -11.06 7.56 -16.86
N TYR A 390 -11.40 6.62 -17.74
CA TYR A 390 -11.34 6.80 -19.19
C TYR A 390 -12.61 6.30 -19.85
N TYR A 391 -12.96 6.86 -21.01
CA TYR A 391 -14.19 6.55 -21.70
C TYR A 391 -13.92 5.82 -23.01
N PHE A 392 -14.74 4.80 -23.29
CA PHE A 392 -14.62 3.95 -24.45
C PHE A 392 -15.94 3.83 -25.20
N ASP A 393 -15.87 3.85 -26.53
CA ASP A 393 -17.03 3.66 -27.40
C ASP A 393 -17.29 2.16 -27.59
N LEU A 394 -18.35 1.65 -26.98
CA LEU A 394 -18.78 0.26 -27.09
C LEU A 394 -20.00 0.09 -28.01
N SER A 395 -20.48 1.14 -28.68
CA SER A 395 -21.69 1.14 -29.51
C SER A 395 -21.67 0.07 -30.62
N ALA A 396 -20.50 -0.16 -31.23
CA ALA A 396 -20.29 -1.15 -32.28
C ALA A 396 -20.10 -2.59 -31.76
N MET A 397 -20.01 -2.80 -30.44
CA MET A 397 -19.66 -4.11 -29.88
C MET A 397 -20.83 -5.10 -29.87
N ASN A 398 -22.06 -4.67 -30.14
CA ASN A 398 -23.26 -5.51 -30.17
C ASN A 398 -23.43 -6.33 -28.89
N ILE A 399 -23.31 -5.67 -27.74
CA ILE A 399 -23.43 -6.29 -26.41
C ILE A 399 -24.90 -6.70 -26.21
N PRO A 400 -25.20 -7.97 -25.92
CA PRO A 400 -26.58 -8.41 -25.72
C PRO A 400 -27.13 -7.98 -24.36
N GLY A 401 -28.46 -7.98 -24.23
CA GLY A 401 -29.21 -7.62 -23.02
C GLY A 401 -29.83 -6.22 -23.12
N THR A 402 -30.40 -5.78 -22.00
CA THR A 402 -30.97 -4.44 -21.86
C THR A 402 -29.89 -3.47 -21.37
N VAL A 403 -29.69 -2.38 -22.08
CA VAL A 403 -28.72 -1.36 -21.67
C VAL A 403 -29.15 -0.77 -20.32
N ASN A 404 -28.17 -0.61 -19.44
CA ASN A 404 -28.38 -0.05 -18.11
C ASN A 404 -28.71 1.44 -18.19
N SER A 405 -29.88 1.82 -17.65
CA SER A 405 -30.33 3.22 -17.62
C SER A 405 -29.52 4.14 -16.70
N ASN A 406 -28.69 3.58 -15.83
CA ASN A 406 -27.80 4.35 -14.94
C ASN A 406 -26.48 4.73 -15.61
N LEU A 407 -26.19 4.20 -16.80
CA LEU A 407 -25.04 4.63 -17.57
C LEU A 407 -25.13 6.13 -17.88
N PRO A 408 -24.01 6.85 -17.82
CA PRO A 408 -23.96 8.26 -18.22
C PRO A 408 -24.41 8.49 -19.66
N ASP A 409 -24.17 7.51 -20.52
CA ASP A 409 -24.60 7.50 -21.92
C ASP A 409 -25.20 6.14 -22.29
N SER A 410 -26.49 6.11 -22.62
CA SER A 410 -27.23 4.91 -23.01
C SER A 410 -26.97 4.47 -24.45
N THR A 411 -26.29 5.28 -25.27
CA THR A 411 -25.92 4.93 -26.65
C THR A 411 -24.63 4.11 -26.70
N LEU A 412 -23.95 3.98 -25.57
CA LEU A 412 -22.67 3.27 -25.38
C LEU A 412 -21.49 3.89 -26.12
N HIS A 413 -21.59 5.13 -26.62
CA HIS A 413 -20.44 5.84 -27.20
C HIS A 413 -19.44 6.29 -26.13
N TYR A 414 -19.91 6.53 -24.88
CA TYR A 414 -19.09 7.01 -23.77
C TYR A 414 -19.29 6.20 -22.52
N VAL A 415 -18.78 4.96 -22.53
CA VAL A 415 -18.82 4.08 -21.35
C VAL A 415 -17.57 4.34 -20.49
N PRO A 416 -17.73 4.76 -19.20
CA PRO A 416 -16.61 5.00 -18.33
C PRO A 416 -16.01 3.70 -17.80
N PHE A 417 -14.67 3.64 -17.78
CA PHE A 417 -13.86 2.57 -17.21
C PHE A 417 -12.81 3.14 -16.27
N THR A 418 -12.57 2.47 -15.17
CA THR A 418 -11.45 2.76 -14.26
C THR A 418 -10.26 1.86 -14.60
N TYR A 419 -9.08 2.46 -14.76
CA TYR A 419 -7.83 1.73 -14.97
C TYR A 419 -7.39 1.08 -13.66
N ALA A 420 -7.25 -0.23 -13.64
CA ALA A 420 -6.89 -1.01 -12.45
C ALA A 420 -5.37 -1.29 -12.34
N GLY A 421 -4.58 -0.84 -13.30
CA GLY A 421 -3.16 -1.13 -13.38
C GLY A 421 -2.88 -2.49 -14.01
N THR A 422 -1.63 -2.94 -13.92
CA THR A 422 -1.22 -4.25 -14.38
C THR A 422 -1.65 -5.31 -13.35
N VAL A 423 -2.33 -6.34 -13.84
CA VAL A 423 -2.82 -7.48 -13.06
C VAL A 423 -1.95 -8.70 -13.37
N ASN A 424 -1.52 -9.42 -12.33
CA ASN A 424 -0.73 -10.63 -12.48
C ASN A 424 -1.50 -11.73 -13.21
N ALA A 425 -0.74 -12.64 -13.81
CA ALA A 425 -1.30 -13.79 -14.52
C ALA A 425 -2.23 -14.60 -13.61
N TYR A 426 -3.40 -14.94 -14.14
CA TYR A 426 -4.35 -15.82 -13.49
C TYR A 426 -3.80 -17.24 -13.42
N LYS A 427 -3.42 -17.71 -12.23
CA LYS A 427 -2.89 -19.06 -12.01
C LYS A 427 -4.03 -20.00 -11.58
N LEU A 428 -4.43 -20.90 -12.44
CA LEU A 428 -5.33 -21.99 -12.09
C LEU A 428 -4.57 -23.13 -11.42
N THR A 429 -5.06 -23.61 -10.27
CA THR A 429 -4.59 -24.88 -9.70
C THR A 429 -5.28 -26.06 -10.40
N SER A 430 -4.68 -27.25 -10.38
CA SER A 430 -5.24 -28.45 -10.99
C SER A 430 -6.63 -28.84 -10.45
N GLU A 431 -6.93 -28.51 -9.21
CA GLU A 431 -8.23 -28.77 -8.56
C GLU A 431 -9.32 -27.79 -8.97
N MET A 432 -8.94 -26.64 -9.50
CA MET A 432 -9.82 -25.55 -9.89
C MET A 432 -9.73 -25.23 -11.38
N ALA A 433 -9.03 -26.07 -12.14
CA ALA A 433 -8.92 -25.91 -13.57
C ALA A 433 -10.32 -25.94 -14.17
N THR A 434 -10.76 -24.81 -14.69
CA THR A 434 -11.89 -24.76 -15.56
C THR A 434 -11.53 -25.53 -16.84
N THR A 435 -12.47 -26.22 -17.42
CA THR A 435 -12.26 -26.91 -18.70
C THR A 435 -12.10 -25.95 -19.87
N GLU A 436 -12.17 -24.65 -19.59
CA GLU A 436 -12.13 -23.62 -20.60
C GLU A 436 -10.68 -23.33 -21.02
N GLU A 437 -10.41 -23.58 -22.27
CA GLU A 437 -9.09 -23.41 -22.88
C GLU A 437 -8.51 -22.00 -22.66
N TYR A 438 -9.37 -20.98 -22.62
CA TYR A 438 -8.99 -19.59 -22.40
C TYR A 438 -8.37 -19.36 -21.01
N ALA A 439 -8.98 -19.89 -19.96
CA ALA A 439 -8.46 -19.77 -18.59
C ALA A 439 -7.07 -20.43 -18.42
N GLN A 440 -6.72 -21.37 -19.32
CA GLN A 440 -5.39 -21.98 -19.37
C GLN A 440 -4.38 -21.11 -20.13
N LYS A 441 -4.84 -20.22 -21.01
CA LYS A 441 -3.99 -19.35 -21.84
C LYS A 441 -3.60 -18.06 -21.14
N ASN A 442 -4.47 -17.50 -20.29
CA ASN A 442 -4.24 -16.22 -19.62
C ASN A 442 -3.34 -16.35 -18.40
N LYS A 443 -2.07 -16.66 -18.64
CA LYS A 443 -1.03 -16.78 -17.61
C LYS A 443 0.06 -15.72 -17.80
N TYR A 444 -0.32 -14.50 -18.12
CA TYR A 444 0.61 -13.40 -18.33
C TYR A 444 0.08 -12.13 -17.64
N PRO A 445 0.96 -11.24 -17.20
CA PRO A 445 0.57 -9.93 -16.73
C PRO A 445 -0.08 -9.11 -17.83
N HIS A 446 -1.13 -8.37 -17.49
CA HIS A 446 -1.84 -7.53 -18.45
C HIS A 446 -2.42 -6.29 -17.77
N SER A 447 -2.48 -5.18 -18.49
CA SER A 447 -3.15 -3.98 -18.03
C SER A 447 -4.65 -4.13 -18.20
N LEU A 448 -5.41 -3.72 -17.18
CA LEU A 448 -6.84 -3.97 -17.08
C LEU A 448 -7.62 -2.70 -16.74
N PHE A 449 -8.68 -2.47 -17.50
CA PHE A 449 -9.70 -1.47 -17.21
C PHE A 449 -11.00 -2.17 -16.85
N ILE A 450 -11.74 -1.69 -15.85
CA ILE A 450 -13.06 -2.23 -15.51
C ILE A 450 -14.14 -1.17 -15.71
N ALA A 451 -15.24 -1.53 -16.37
CA ALA A 451 -16.38 -0.63 -16.53
C ALA A 451 -16.89 -0.14 -15.17
N ASP A 452 -17.17 1.16 -15.05
CA ASP A 452 -17.66 1.76 -13.80
C ASP A 452 -19.09 1.38 -13.46
N TYR A 453 -19.84 0.91 -14.46
CA TYR A 453 -21.23 0.49 -14.35
C TYR A 453 -21.43 -0.90 -14.97
N VAL A 454 -22.51 -1.54 -14.64
CA VAL A 454 -23.06 -2.64 -15.43
C VAL A 454 -23.46 -2.06 -16.79
N VAL A 455 -22.98 -2.65 -17.89
CA VAL A 455 -23.28 -2.14 -19.25
C VAL A 455 -24.65 -2.63 -19.72
N THR A 456 -24.92 -3.92 -19.57
CA THR A 456 -26.23 -4.50 -19.86
C THR A 456 -26.67 -5.46 -18.79
N HIS A 457 -27.97 -5.64 -18.61
CA HIS A 457 -28.59 -6.63 -17.73
C HIS A 457 -29.62 -7.47 -18.47
N THR A 458 -30.27 -8.42 -17.79
CA THR A 458 -31.24 -9.35 -18.41
C THR A 458 -30.58 -10.12 -19.54
N VAL A 459 -29.40 -10.64 -19.29
CA VAL A 459 -28.54 -11.33 -20.25
C VAL A 459 -27.96 -12.59 -19.61
N SER A 460 -27.98 -13.72 -20.33
CA SER A 460 -27.36 -14.94 -19.85
C SER A 460 -25.86 -15.00 -20.18
N TRP A 461 -25.14 -15.84 -19.45
CA TRP A 461 -23.73 -16.11 -19.75
C TRP A 461 -23.57 -16.68 -21.18
N ASP A 462 -24.47 -17.57 -21.60
CA ASP A 462 -24.46 -18.17 -22.93
C ASP A 462 -24.71 -17.12 -24.04
N ASP A 463 -25.57 -16.12 -23.81
CA ASP A 463 -25.77 -15.02 -24.77
C ASP A 463 -24.47 -14.21 -24.95
N LEU A 464 -23.79 -13.92 -23.85
CA LEU A 464 -22.49 -13.21 -23.86
C LEU A 464 -21.42 -14.07 -24.55
N ASN A 465 -21.38 -15.38 -24.26
CA ASN A 465 -20.40 -16.30 -24.82
C ASN A 465 -20.56 -16.44 -26.34
N THR A 466 -21.80 -16.51 -26.85
CA THR A 466 -22.08 -16.55 -28.30
C THR A 466 -21.60 -15.29 -29.04
N LYS A 467 -21.38 -14.19 -28.34
CA LYS A 467 -20.86 -12.93 -28.87
C LYS A 467 -19.36 -12.77 -28.57
N SER A 468 -18.70 -13.81 -28.07
CA SER A 468 -17.29 -13.82 -27.64
C SER A 468 -16.97 -12.86 -26.48
N LEU A 469 -17.98 -12.38 -25.74
CA LEU A 469 -17.83 -11.38 -24.68
C LEU A 469 -17.43 -11.97 -23.32
N ILE A 470 -17.41 -13.29 -23.20
CA ILE A 470 -16.94 -13.95 -21.97
C ILE A 470 -15.42 -14.06 -21.97
N PHE A 471 -14.84 -14.62 -23.03
CA PHE A 471 -13.40 -14.92 -23.07
C PHE A 471 -12.59 -13.92 -23.89
N GLY A 472 -13.23 -13.11 -24.70
CA GLY A 472 -12.56 -12.03 -25.38
C GLY A 472 -13.11 -11.77 -26.77
N LYS A 473 -13.35 -10.49 -27.05
CA LYS A 473 -13.70 -9.93 -28.34
C LYS A 473 -12.77 -8.79 -28.63
N ASP A 474 -12.14 -8.82 -29.82
CA ASP A 474 -11.23 -7.78 -30.25
C ASP A 474 -11.94 -6.41 -30.29
N TYR A 475 -11.27 -5.41 -29.77
CA TYR A 475 -11.73 -4.03 -29.72
C TYR A 475 -10.52 -3.10 -29.91
N ALA A 476 -10.66 -2.08 -30.76
CA ALA A 476 -9.63 -1.08 -30.97
C ALA A 476 -10.17 0.32 -30.68
N SER A 477 -9.39 1.13 -29.99
CA SER A 477 -9.72 2.52 -29.69
C SER A 477 -8.43 3.35 -29.60
N GLY A 478 -8.41 4.52 -30.25
CA GLY A 478 -7.27 5.45 -30.18
C GLY A 478 -5.95 4.86 -30.70
N GLY A 479 -6.00 3.87 -31.62
CA GLY A 479 -4.83 3.16 -32.12
C GLY A 479 -4.31 2.03 -31.20
N VAL A 480 -5.01 1.77 -30.07
CA VAL A 480 -4.67 0.72 -29.11
C VAL A 480 -5.61 -0.47 -29.27
N ASP A 481 -5.06 -1.67 -29.31
CA ASP A 481 -5.82 -2.93 -29.36
C ASP A 481 -6.12 -3.44 -27.94
N TYR A 482 -7.38 -3.70 -27.70
CA TYR A 482 -7.91 -4.24 -26.43
C TYR A 482 -8.66 -5.54 -26.69
N THR A 483 -8.83 -6.34 -25.64
CA THR A 483 -9.82 -7.40 -25.59
C THR A 483 -10.94 -7.05 -24.62
N LEU A 484 -12.17 -6.94 -25.13
CA LEU A 484 -13.37 -6.72 -24.33
C LEU A 484 -13.91 -8.08 -23.86
N ARG A 485 -14.02 -8.29 -22.54
CA ARG A 485 -14.44 -9.57 -21.97
C ARG A 485 -15.03 -9.45 -20.55
N ALA A 486 -15.54 -10.55 -20.02
CA ALA A 486 -15.83 -10.67 -18.60
C ALA A 486 -14.54 -10.81 -17.78
N PRO A 487 -14.49 -10.33 -16.52
CA PRO A 487 -13.37 -10.58 -15.61
C PRO A 487 -13.34 -12.04 -15.13
N SER A 488 -12.16 -12.54 -14.75
CA SER A 488 -12.07 -13.75 -13.95
C SER A 488 -12.48 -13.43 -12.51
N VAL A 489 -13.22 -14.36 -11.86
CA VAL A 489 -13.86 -14.15 -10.56
C VAL A 489 -13.66 -15.29 -9.57
N GLY A 490 -12.98 -16.36 -10.02
CA GLY A 490 -12.76 -17.59 -9.29
C GLY A 490 -13.88 -18.62 -9.49
N SER A 491 -13.50 -19.89 -9.62
CA SER A 491 -14.41 -21.04 -9.87
C SER A 491 -15.05 -21.61 -8.59
N ASN A 492 -14.65 -21.12 -7.43
CA ASN A 492 -15.18 -21.42 -6.10
C ASN A 492 -14.94 -20.20 -5.19
N PHE A 493 -15.31 -20.29 -3.90
CA PHE A 493 -15.10 -19.22 -2.94
C PHE A 493 -14.66 -19.74 -1.57
N ILE A 494 -14.02 -18.85 -0.80
CA ILE A 494 -13.69 -19.01 0.62
C ILE A 494 -14.12 -17.76 1.37
N GLY A 495 -14.34 -17.87 2.68
CA GLY A 495 -14.79 -16.78 3.53
C GLY A 495 -16.31 -16.75 3.67
N LEU A 496 -16.82 -15.73 4.37
CA LEU A 496 -18.24 -15.52 4.60
C LEU A 496 -18.57 -14.02 4.49
N GLY A 497 -19.65 -13.70 3.80
CA GLY A 497 -20.17 -12.33 3.68
C GLY A 497 -19.14 -11.36 3.08
N ASN A 498 -18.81 -10.29 3.81
CA ASN A 498 -17.89 -9.26 3.31
C ASN A 498 -16.42 -9.71 3.20
N SER A 499 -16.07 -10.89 3.70
CA SER A 499 -14.73 -11.48 3.59
C SER A 499 -14.62 -12.55 2.51
N GLU A 500 -15.66 -12.76 1.71
CA GLU A 500 -15.63 -13.73 0.62
C GLU A 500 -14.56 -13.37 -0.42
N ARG A 501 -13.88 -14.42 -0.90
CA ARG A 501 -12.87 -14.35 -1.96
C ARG A 501 -13.14 -15.46 -2.96
N GLY A 502 -12.88 -15.17 -4.22
CA GLY A 502 -12.83 -16.23 -5.22
C GLY A 502 -11.64 -17.17 -5.01
N VAL A 503 -11.75 -18.38 -5.51
CA VAL A 503 -10.64 -19.33 -5.53
C VAL A 503 -10.40 -19.76 -6.97
N PRO A 504 -9.19 -19.55 -7.49
CA PRO A 504 -7.99 -19.00 -6.86
C PRO A 504 -8.13 -17.50 -6.51
N GLN A 505 -7.43 -17.06 -5.48
CA GLN A 505 -7.45 -15.66 -5.03
C GLN A 505 -6.76 -14.70 -6.00
N SER A 506 -5.92 -15.21 -6.89
CA SER A 506 -5.27 -14.46 -7.96
C SER A 506 -6.22 -14.10 -9.12
N ASN A 507 -7.55 -14.30 -8.97
CA ASN A 507 -8.51 -13.84 -9.96
C ASN A 507 -8.53 -12.31 -10.05
N GLU A 508 -8.89 -11.81 -11.24
CA GLU A 508 -8.86 -10.36 -11.52
C GLU A 508 -9.80 -9.55 -10.62
N TRP A 509 -10.99 -10.07 -10.36
CA TRP A 509 -11.97 -9.36 -9.53
C TRP A 509 -11.44 -9.10 -8.12
N ASP A 510 -10.92 -10.11 -7.44
CA ASP A 510 -10.39 -9.96 -6.08
C ASP A 510 -9.12 -9.11 -6.08
N THR A 511 -8.28 -9.19 -7.12
CA THR A 511 -7.10 -8.33 -7.28
C THR A 511 -7.50 -6.86 -7.40
N MET A 512 -8.53 -6.54 -8.17
CA MET A 512 -9.04 -5.16 -8.29
C MET A 512 -9.67 -4.64 -6.98
N LEU A 513 -10.27 -5.52 -6.17
CA LEU A 513 -10.83 -5.15 -4.86
C LEU A 513 -9.79 -4.96 -3.77
N ASN A 514 -8.64 -5.60 -3.85
CA ASN A 514 -7.64 -5.60 -2.78
C ASN A 514 -6.86 -4.31 -2.65
N LYS A 515 -6.91 -3.43 -3.62
CA LYS A 515 -6.23 -2.14 -3.55
C LYS A 515 -7.16 -1.10 -2.91
N ASN A 516 -7.18 -1.05 -1.57
CA ASN A 516 -7.98 -0.14 -0.74
C ASN A 516 -9.49 -0.28 -0.99
N SER A 517 -10.16 0.77 -1.45
CA SER A 517 -11.57 0.76 -1.84
C SER A 517 -11.84 -0.05 -3.12
N GLY A 518 -10.77 -0.55 -3.78
CA GLY A 518 -10.84 -1.23 -5.06
C GLY A 518 -11.06 -0.28 -6.24
N TYR A 519 -10.89 -0.83 -7.42
CA TYR A 519 -11.12 -0.08 -8.67
C TYR A 519 -12.52 -0.32 -9.23
N ILE A 520 -13.37 -1.11 -8.56
CA ILE A 520 -14.73 -1.43 -8.98
C ILE A 520 -15.67 -0.33 -8.48
N GLN A 521 -15.89 0.68 -9.30
CA GLN A 521 -16.80 1.78 -8.98
C GLN A 521 -18.26 1.33 -9.07
N ASN A 522 -19.16 2.02 -8.40
CA ASN A 522 -20.61 1.73 -8.44
C ASN A 522 -20.95 0.23 -8.36
N TRP A 523 -20.26 -0.51 -7.46
CA TRP A 523 -20.39 -1.98 -7.35
C TRP A 523 -21.82 -2.42 -7.01
N ASN A 524 -22.61 -1.56 -6.37
CA ASN A 524 -24.02 -1.77 -6.02
C ASN A 524 -25.00 -1.23 -7.07
N ASP A 525 -24.49 -0.88 -8.26
CA ASP A 525 -25.33 -0.44 -9.36
C ASP A 525 -26.39 -1.49 -9.67
N MET A 526 -27.67 -1.10 -9.59
CA MET A 526 -28.86 -1.94 -9.77
C MET A 526 -28.94 -3.18 -8.85
N TYR A 527 -28.01 -3.39 -7.91
CA TYR A 527 -27.93 -4.60 -7.05
C TYR A 527 -27.87 -5.92 -7.86
N LEU A 528 -27.07 -5.94 -8.92
CA LEU A 528 -26.99 -7.06 -9.83
C LEU A 528 -25.88 -8.05 -9.47
N TYR A 529 -26.11 -9.32 -9.87
CA TYR A 529 -25.08 -10.34 -10.00
C TYR A 529 -24.36 -10.18 -11.33
N LEU A 530 -23.05 -10.17 -11.33
CA LEU A 530 -22.22 -9.84 -12.49
C LEU A 530 -21.52 -11.10 -12.99
N TRP A 531 -21.71 -11.43 -14.26
CA TRP A 531 -21.09 -12.59 -14.88
C TRP A 531 -19.57 -12.52 -14.88
N GLY A 532 -18.92 -13.59 -14.40
CA GLY A 532 -17.50 -13.85 -14.58
C GLY A 532 -17.21 -14.89 -15.65
N GLN A 533 -15.95 -15.10 -15.98
CA GLN A 533 -15.52 -16.13 -16.92
C GLN A 533 -15.69 -17.55 -16.37
N ASP A 534 -15.60 -17.72 -15.05
CA ASP A 534 -15.31 -18.98 -14.40
C ASP A 534 -16.50 -19.92 -14.35
N THR A 535 -16.28 -21.17 -14.75
CA THR A 535 -17.18 -22.28 -14.49
C THR A 535 -17.02 -22.74 -13.04
N VAL A 536 -18.10 -23.05 -12.38
CA VAL A 536 -18.09 -23.51 -10.99
C VAL A 536 -17.41 -24.89 -10.88
N SER A 537 -16.40 -25.00 -10.03
CA SER A 537 -15.55 -26.20 -9.91
C SER A 537 -16.33 -27.52 -9.63
N ARG A 538 -17.51 -27.45 -9.03
CA ARG A 538 -18.33 -28.58 -8.66
C ARG A 538 -19.55 -28.80 -9.56
N ASN A 539 -19.80 -27.89 -10.50
CA ASN A 539 -20.98 -27.98 -11.39
C ASN A 539 -20.72 -27.27 -12.73
N ALA A 540 -20.46 -28.05 -13.77
CA ALA A 540 -20.11 -27.54 -15.10
C ALA A 540 -21.23 -26.78 -15.82
N SER A 541 -22.51 -26.90 -15.39
CA SER A 541 -23.61 -26.12 -15.96
C SER A 541 -23.74 -24.71 -15.36
N ARG A 542 -23.00 -24.42 -14.28
CA ARG A 542 -23.08 -23.16 -13.55
C ARG A 542 -21.85 -22.28 -13.76
N ARG A 543 -22.10 -21.00 -13.75
CA ARG A 543 -21.08 -19.95 -13.89
C ARG A 543 -21.01 -19.11 -12.63
N ALA A 544 -19.79 -18.68 -12.31
CA ALA A 544 -19.53 -17.81 -11.16
C ALA A 544 -20.00 -16.38 -11.44
N VAL A 545 -20.62 -15.78 -10.45
CA VAL A 545 -21.05 -14.37 -10.48
C VAL A 545 -20.61 -13.66 -9.21
N ARG A 546 -20.42 -12.34 -9.30
CA ARG A 546 -20.02 -11.48 -8.18
C ARG A 546 -21.01 -10.35 -7.98
N GLY A 547 -20.95 -9.68 -6.81
CA GLY A 547 -21.74 -8.49 -6.55
C GLY A 547 -23.07 -8.73 -5.86
N CYS A 548 -24.07 -7.89 -6.12
CA CYS A 548 -25.38 -7.79 -5.47
C CYS A 548 -25.29 -7.31 -4.02
N ALA A 549 -25.08 -8.16 -3.04
CA ALA A 549 -25.09 -7.79 -1.62
C ALA A 549 -23.81 -7.09 -1.14
N SER A 550 -22.69 -7.39 -1.75
CA SER A 550 -21.40 -6.71 -1.52
C SER A 550 -20.49 -6.94 -2.74
N PRO A 551 -19.45 -6.12 -2.94
CA PRO A 551 -18.51 -6.32 -4.04
C PRO A 551 -17.74 -7.64 -3.93
N ARG A 552 -17.67 -8.21 -2.72
CA ARG A 552 -17.00 -9.50 -2.44
C ARG A 552 -17.91 -10.71 -2.55
N PHE A 553 -19.23 -10.48 -2.58
CA PHE A 553 -20.19 -11.58 -2.62
C PHE A 553 -20.00 -12.46 -3.85
N TRP A 554 -19.87 -13.77 -3.64
CA TRP A 554 -19.69 -14.78 -4.67
C TRP A 554 -20.83 -15.80 -4.63
N ILE A 555 -21.47 -16.02 -5.76
CA ILE A 555 -22.50 -17.04 -5.92
C ILE A 555 -22.40 -17.63 -7.33
N ASN A 556 -23.30 -18.52 -7.72
CA ASN A 556 -23.33 -19.09 -9.04
C ASN A 556 -24.75 -19.17 -9.60
N CYS A 557 -24.87 -19.01 -10.91
CA CYS A 557 -26.11 -19.15 -11.67
C CYS A 557 -25.95 -20.13 -12.82
N ASP A 558 -27.05 -20.69 -13.31
CA ASP A 558 -27.00 -21.51 -14.52
C ASP A 558 -26.61 -20.66 -15.73
N ALA A 559 -25.81 -21.21 -16.65
CA ALA A 559 -25.27 -20.44 -17.79
C ALA A 559 -26.37 -19.84 -18.69
N THR A 560 -27.53 -20.47 -18.73
CA THR A 560 -28.72 -20.00 -19.47
C THR A 560 -29.60 -19.03 -18.71
N TYR A 561 -29.27 -18.71 -17.45
CA TYR A 561 -30.07 -17.85 -16.60
C TYR A 561 -30.05 -16.41 -17.10
N SER A 562 -31.20 -15.85 -17.47
CA SER A 562 -31.39 -14.49 -17.93
C SER A 562 -32.55 -13.86 -17.17
N ASP A 563 -32.24 -12.91 -16.29
CA ASP A 563 -33.17 -12.26 -15.39
C ASP A 563 -32.68 -10.81 -15.14
N PRO A 564 -33.58 -9.86 -14.82
CA PRO A 564 -33.14 -8.49 -14.49
C PRO A 564 -32.14 -8.37 -13.34
N SER A 565 -31.93 -9.44 -12.56
CA SER A 565 -30.95 -9.48 -11.48
C SER A 565 -29.53 -9.88 -11.90
N VAL A 566 -29.29 -10.25 -13.15
CA VAL A 566 -27.96 -10.57 -13.67
C VAL A 566 -27.55 -9.62 -14.78
N GLY A 567 -26.26 -9.29 -14.82
CA GLY A 567 -25.73 -8.31 -15.76
C GLY A 567 -24.30 -8.58 -16.20
N PHE A 568 -23.88 -7.78 -17.17
CA PHE A 568 -22.54 -7.78 -17.75
C PHE A 568 -21.80 -6.50 -17.40
N ARG A 569 -20.69 -6.67 -16.70
CA ARG A 569 -19.72 -5.60 -16.40
C ARG A 569 -18.40 -6.00 -17.03
N PRO A 570 -18.07 -5.50 -18.21
CA PRO A 570 -16.85 -5.90 -18.91
C PRO A 570 -15.59 -5.32 -18.29
N VAL A 571 -14.49 -5.97 -18.65
CA VAL A 571 -13.13 -5.42 -18.57
C VAL A 571 -12.57 -5.25 -19.96
N LEU A 572 -11.64 -4.30 -20.12
CA LEU A 572 -10.78 -4.16 -21.29
C LEU A 572 -9.37 -4.55 -20.90
N GLU A 573 -8.83 -5.54 -21.58
CA GLU A 573 -7.47 -6.01 -21.43
C GLU A 573 -6.59 -5.50 -22.56
N VAL A 574 -5.38 -5.06 -22.25
CA VAL A 574 -4.36 -4.75 -23.25
C VAL A 574 -3.56 -6.01 -23.54
N LEU A 575 -3.69 -6.52 -24.75
CA LEU A 575 -3.19 -7.83 -25.15
C LEU A 575 -1.70 -7.91 -25.40
N ASN A 576 -1.11 -6.83 -25.89
CA ASN A 576 0.25 -6.88 -26.42
C ASN A 576 1.00 -5.60 -26.08
N PRO A 577 2.10 -5.68 -25.30
CA PRO A 577 2.97 -4.53 -25.07
C PRO A 577 3.48 -3.90 -26.37
N ASP A 578 3.70 -4.71 -27.41
CA ASP A 578 4.14 -4.23 -28.72
C ASP A 578 3.10 -3.35 -29.44
N THR A 579 1.82 -3.45 -29.07
CA THR A 579 0.75 -2.59 -29.56
C THR A 579 0.95 -1.12 -29.18
N LEU A 580 1.60 -0.88 -28.03
CA LEU A 580 1.88 0.46 -27.52
C LEU A 580 3.11 1.08 -28.19
N GLY A 581 4.04 0.25 -28.70
CA GLY A 581 5.27 0.69 -29.34
C GLY A 581 6.19 1.47 -28.39
N SER A 582 7.24 2.07 -28.96
CA SER A 582 8.14 2.98 -28.24
C SER A 582 7.51 4.36 -27.97
N ASP A 583 6.37 4.64 -28.57
CA ASP A 583 5.84 6.01 -28.69
C ASP A 583 4.90 6.41 -27.53
N GLY A 584 4.50 5.44 -26.71
CA GLY A 584 3.68 5.67 -25.52
C GLY A 584 2.22 6.05 -25.84
N LEU A 585 1.53 6.41 -24.78
CA LEU A 585 0.11 6.82 -24.80
C LEU A 585 -0.02 8.24 -24.31
N LYS A 586 -1.07 8.92 -24.77
CA LYS A 586 -1.52 10.19 -24.20
C LYS A 586 -3.02 10.18 -23.95
N VAL A 587 -3.44 11.04 -23.06
CA VAL A 587 -4.84 11.35 -22.81
C VAL A 587 -5.24 12.54 -23.66
N VAL A 588 -6.37 12.44 -24.32
CA VAL A 588 -7.05 13.57 -24.98
C VAL A 588 -8.28 13.92 -24.17
N THR A 589 -8.40 15.18 -23.83
CA THR A 589 -9.55 15.72 -23.11
C THR A 589 -10.64 16.14 -24.09
N LEU A 590 -11.87 15.69 -23.86
CA LEU A 590 -13.05 16.14 -24.58
C LEU A 590 -13.82 17.10 -23.67
N ASP A 591 -13.72 18.39 -23.97
CA ASP A 591 -14.41 19.47 -23.26
C ASP A 591 -15.86 19.56 -23.77
N LEU A 592 -16.80 19.39 -22.86
CA LEU A 592 -18.25 19.40 -23.15
C LEU A 592 -18.86 20.81 -23.24
N GLY A 593 -18.03 21.86 -23.16
CA GLY A 593 -18.50 23.25 -23.29
C GLY A 593 -19.53 23.66 -22.21
N GLY A 594 -19.39 23.12 -20.98
CA GLY A 594 -20.33 23.34 -19.88
C GLY A 594 -21.49 22.34 -19.82
N GLY A 595 -21.59 21.41 -20.77
CA GLY A 595 -22.54 20.30 -20.74
C GLY A 595 -22.22 19.28 -19.64
N THR A 596 -23.18 18.42 -19.29
CA THR A 596 -22.98 17.34 -18.32
C THR A 596 -23.29 15.99 -18.93
N LEU A 597 -22.40 15.00 -18.67
CA LEU A 597 -22.65 13.62 -19.06
C LEU A 597 -23.02 12.81 -17.82
N GLY A 598 -24.23 12.23 -17.80
CA GLY A 598 -24.73 11.47 -16.64
C GLY A 598 -24.79 12.28 -15.34
N GLY A 599 -24.97 13.60 -15.45
CA GLY A 599 -25.02 14.51 -14.29
C GLY A 599 -23.63 14.97 -13.79
N SER A 600 -22.53 14.52 -14.40
CA SER A 600 -21.18 15.00 -14.14
C SER A 600 -20.79 16.08 -15.13
N SER A 601 -20.20 17.17 -14.65
CA SER A 601 -19.58 18.22 -15.47
C SER A 601 -18.07 18.00 -15.69
N GLU A 602 -17.55 16.83 -15.36
CA GLU A 602 -16.15 16.48 -15.61
C GLU A 602 -15.95 16.22 -17.10
N ASP A 603 -14.82 16.71 -17.63
CA ASP A 603 -14.42 16.44 -18.99
C ASP A 603 -14.18 14.95 -19.22
N ILE A 604 -14.46 14.51 -20.45
CA ILE A 604 -14.24 13.13 -20.86
C ILE A 604 -12.76 12.93 -21.19
N GLN A 605 -12.17 11.88 -20.67
CA GLN A 605 -10.79 11.49 -20.95
C GLN A 605 -10.78 10.26 -21.87
N ILE A 606 -10.14 10.35 -23.03
CA ILE A 606 -9.91 9.22 -23.93
C ILE A 606 -8.41 8.95 -24.08
N ILE A 607 -8.05 7.69 -24.34
CA ILE A 607 -6.66 7.25 -24.52
C ILE A 607 -6.38 7.10 -26.00
N VAL A 608 -5.27 7.67 -26.47
CA VAL A 608 -4.78 7.53 -27.85
C VAL A 608 -3.27 7.31 -27.85
N LYS A 609 -2.72 6.76 -28.94
CA LYS A 609 -1.26 6.72 -29.14
C LYS A 609 -0.68 8.11 -29.30
N SER A 610 0.47 8.35 -28.68
CA SER A 610 1.07 9.68 -28.60
C SER A 610 1.56 10.22 -29.95
N SER A 611 2.07 9.36 -30.83
CA SER A 611 2.70 9.72 -32.11
C SER A 611 1.82 9.54 -33.33
N GLU A 612 0.64 8.96 -33.14
CA GLU A 612 -0.28 8.67 -34.24
C GLU A 612 -1.48 9.62 -34.24
N SER A 613 -1.98 9.96 -35.44
CA SER A 613 -3.28 10.60 -35.57
C SER A 613 -4.38 9.63 -35.10
N PHE A 614 -5.46 10.17 -34.57
CA PHE A 614 -6.61 9.40 -34.10
C PHE A 614 -7.91 9.86 -34.77
N THR A 615 -8.96 9.05 -34.64
CA THR A 615 -10.28 9.39 -35.20
C THR A 615 -11.05 10.28 -34.24
N ALA A 616 -11.64 11.36 -34.72
CA ALA A 616 -12.51 12.22 -33.94
C ALA A 616 -13.70 11.42 -33.39
N PRO A 617 -13.96 11.48 -32.07
CA PRO A 617 -15.02 10.71 -31.42
C PRO A 617 -16.42 11.05 -31.94
N SER A 618 -17.40 10.15 -31.71
CA SER A 618 -18.81 10.45 -31.93
C SER A 618 -19.27 11.61 -31.06
N ALA A 619 -20.16 12.45 -31.58
CA ALA A 619 -20.87 13.43 -30.76
C ALA A 619 -22.22 12.89 -30.24
N GLU A 620 -22.59 11.66 -30.61
CA GLU A 620 -23.81 11.01 -30.17
C GLU A 620 -23.70 10.64 -28.68
N GLY A 621 -24.79 10.81 -27.95
CA GLY A 621 -24.81 10.61 -26.49
C GLY A 621 -24.30 11.80 -25.69
N LEU A 622 -23.66 12.79 -26.30
CA LEU A 622 -23.16 13.97 -25.62
C LEU A 622 -24.24 15.07 -25.49
N PRO A 623 -24.23 15.84 -24.40
CA PRO A 623 -25.09 16.99 -24.27
C PRO A 623 -24.69 18.08 -25.27
N ARG A 624 -25.69 18.87 -25.68
CA ARG A 624 -25.38 20.09 -26.43
C ARG A 624 -24.84 21.15 -25.50
N PRO A 625 -23.74 21.82 -25.85
CA PRO A 625 -23.25 22.97 -25.08
C PRO A 625 -24.31 24.09 -25.01
N ASP A 626 -24.22 24.89 -23.94
CA ASP A 626 -25.12 26.01 -23.76
C ASP A 626 -25.09 26.98 -24.94
N GLY A 627 -26.28 27.31 -25.46
CA GLY A 627 -26.45 28.25 -26.58
C GLY A 627 -26.32 27.63 -27.95
N ILE A 628 -26.05 26.33 -28.10
CA ILE A 628 -26.09 25.62 -29.39
C ILE A 628 -27.49 25.04 -29.58
N SER A 629 -28.19 25.53 -30.65
CA SER A 629 -29.55 25.10 -30.95
C SER A 629 -29.61 23.66 -31.51
N GLU A 630 -30.81 23.06 -31.49
CA GLU A 630 -31.00 21.65 -31.90
C GLU A 630 -30.75 21.42 -33.38
N ASP A 631 -30.82 22.46 -34.23
CA ASP A 631 -30.55 22.40 -35.67
C ASP A 631 -29.05 22.44 -35.99
N ALA A 632 -28.18 22.72 -35.03
CA ALA A 632 -26.74 22.67 -35.26
C ALA A 632 -26.22 21.21 -35.36
N GLN A 633 -25.31 20.99 -36.31
CA GLN A 633 -24.53 19.74 -36.39
C GLN A 633 -23.35 19.84 -35.46
N LEU A 634 -23.27 18.92 -34.48
CA LEU A 634 -22.17 18.91 -33.52
C LEU A 634 -20.89 18.36 -34.17
N TYR A 635 -19.76 18.93 -33.76
CA TYR A 635 -18.42 18.49 -34.16
C TYR A 635 -17.40 18.98 -33.12
N TRP A 636 -16.15 18.66 -33.31
CA TRP A 636 -15.04 19.00 -32.43
C TRP A 636 -14.20 20.14 -32.96
N SER A 637 -13.66 20.98 -32.10
CA SER A 637 -12.63 21.97 -32.43
C SER A 637 -11.44 21.79 -31.52
N ASP A 638 -10.21 21.88 -32.07
CA ASP A 638 -8.99 21.88 -31.30
C ASP A 638 -8.63 23.28 -30.73
N GLU A 639 -7.56 23.36 -29.97
CA GLU A 639 -7.04 24.58 -29.37
C GLU A 639 -6.64 25.64 -30.42
N ASN A 640 -6.40 25.24 -31.66
CA ASN A 640 -6.02 26.12 -32.76
C ASN A 640 -7.23 26.55 -33.60
N GLY A 641 -8.43 26.07 -33.29
CA GLY A 641 -9.67 26.33 -34.00
C GLY A 641 -9.87 25.49 -35.26
N ASN A 642 -9.08 24.42 -35.44
CA ASN A 642 -9.36 23.45 -36.50
C ASN A 642 -10.58 22.62 -36.11
N CYS A 643 -11.41 22.27 -37.11
CA CYS A 643 -12.67 21.59 -36.88
C CYS A 643 -12.62 20.16 -37.41
N TYR A 644 -13.16 19.23 -36.63
CA TYR A 644 -13.19 17.80 -36.94
C TYR A 644 -14.59 17.25 -36.74
N LYS A 645 -15.18 16.73 -37.78
CA LYS A 645 -16.44 16.00 -37.68
C LYS A 645 -16.19 14.62 -37.06
N PRO A 646 -17.19 14.02 -36.41
CA PRO A 646 -17.07 12.62 -35.98
C PRO A 646 -16.60 11.73 -37.14
N GLY A 647 -15.52 10.97 -36.90
CA GLY A 647 -14.89 10.13 -37.89
C GLY A 647 -13.72 10.77 -38.68
N ASP A 648 -13.51 12.06 -38.57
CA ASP A 648 -12.37 12.73 -39.21
C ASP A 648 -11.05 12.34 -38.49
N THR A 649 -9.94 12.51 -39.23
CA THR A 649 -8.60 12.27 -38.69
C THR A 649 -8.12 13.50 -37.91
N VAL A 650 -7.81 13.33 -36.63
CA VAL A 650 -7.26 14.37 -35.75
C VAL A 650 -5.74 14.19 -35.66
N PRO A 651 -4.94 15.25 -35.81
CA PRO A 651 -3.49 15.19 -35.69
C PRO A 651 -3.00 14.72 -34.31
N ALA A 652 -1.82 14.09 -34.32
CA ALA A 652 -1.24 13.53 -33.11
C ALA A 652 -0.86 14.56 -32.02
N ASP A 653 -0.69 15.82 -32.34
CA ASP A 653 -0.33 16.90 -31.41
C ASP A 653 -1.54 17.50 -30.67
N VAL A 654 -2.76 17.19 -31.08
CA VAL A 654 -3.99 17.65 -30.39
C VAL A 654 -4.16 16.95 -29.08
N SER A 655 -4.31 17.72 -27.97
CA SER A 655 -4.50 17.21 -26.61
C SER A 655 -5.88 17.51 -26.02
N MET A 656 -6.63 18.43 -26.65
CA MET A 656 -7.99 18.78 -26.25
C MET A 656 -8.88 19.00 -27.46
N LEU A 657 -10.09 18.52 -27.38
CA LEU A 657 -11.15 18.75 -28.35
C LEU A 657 -12.36 19.32 -27.60
N SER A 658 -12.81 20.51 -27.99
CA SER A 658 -14.02 21.11 -27.44
C SER A 658 -15.21 20.86 -28.37
N ILE A 659 -16.34 20.44 -27.79
CA ILE A 659 -17.55 20.21 -28.57
C ILE A 659 -18.16 21.56 -29.02
N THR A 660 -18.53 21.65 -30.29
CA THR A 660 -19.13 22.84 -30.86
C THR A 660 -20.19 22.45 -31.92
N GLY A 661 -20.70 23.40 -32.65
CA GLY A 661 -21.70 23.12 -33.69
C GLY A 661 -21.63 24.06 -34.86
N ASP A 662 -22.06 23.57 -36.02
CA ASP A 662 -22.23 24.32 -37.25
C ASP A 662 -23.69 24.45 -37.61
N TYR A 663 -24.02 25.57 -38.21
CA TYR A 663 -25.33 25.85 -38.80
C TYR A 663 -25.24 25.81 -40.30
N GLU A 664 -26.16 25.10 -40.95
CA GLU A 664 -26.23 25.06 -42.42
C GLU A 664 -26.75 26.39 -42.97
N VAL A 665 -26.01 27.00 -43.86
CA VAL A 665 -26.46 28.12 -44.69
C VAL A 665 -26.65 27.60 -46.10
N ILE A 666 -27.91 27.36 -46.46
CA ILE A 666 -28.29 26.72 -47.74
C ILE A 666 -28.72 27.80 -48.74
N TYR A 667 -28.05 27.81 -49.91
CA TYR A 667 -28.43 28.65 -51.02
C TYR A 667 -29.21 27.80 -52.03
N LEU A 668 -30.46 28.15 -52.25
CA LEU A 668 -31.35 27.47 -53.19
C LEU A 668 -31.63 28.32 -54.38
N PRO A 669 -31.76 27.77 -55.61
CA PRO A 669 -32.03 28.55 -56.81
C PRO A 669 -33.45 29.19 -56.87
N GLY A 670 -34.37 28.70 -55.99
CA GLY A 670 -35.76 29.10 -55.95
C GLY A 670 -36.53 28.69 -57.24
N THR A 671 -37.74 29.17 -57.33
CA THR A 671 -38.68 28.80 -58.43
C THR A 671 -38.15 29.24 -59.83
N TYR A 672 -37.41 30.34 -59.88
CA TYR A 672 -37.02 30.95 -61.19
C TYR A 672 -35.52 30.92 -61.47
N GLY A 673 -34.71 30.52 -60.53
CA GLY A 673 -33.23 30.40 -60.64
C GLY A 673 -32.81 29.09 -61.27
N THR A 674 -31.65 29.09 -61.91
CA THR A 674 -31.02 27.90 -62.51
C THR A 674 -29.66 27.71 -61.82
N GLY A 675 -29.37 26.48 -61.34
CA GLY A 675 -28.14 26.09 -60.64
C GLY A 675 -28.45 25.05 -59.64
N SER A 676 -27.40 24.42 -59.04
CA SER A 676 -27.52 23.45 -57.95
C SER A 676 -27.50 24.18 -56.62
N ALA A 677 -28.21 23.64 -55.63
CA ALA A 677 -28.11 24.12 -54.26
C ALA A 677 -26.65 24.10 -53.76
N VAL A 678 -26.30 25.09 -52.98
CA VAL A 678 -24.96 25.21 -52.33
C VAL A 678 -25.18 25.34 -50.83
N THR A 679 -24.34 24.68 -50.05
CA THR A 679 -24.38 24.77 -48.60
C THR A 679 -23.03 25.24 -48.07
N ASP A 680 -23.06 26.21 -47.17
CA ASP A 680 -21.93 26.62 -46.36
C ASP A 680 -22.23 26.26 -44.91
N MET A 681 -21.18 25.99 -44.10
CA MET A 681 -21.28 25.75 -42.67
C MET A 681 -20.83 26.99 -41.91
N LYS A 682 -21.69 27.50 -41.02
CA LYS A 682 -21.41 28.66 -40.18
C LYS A 682 -21.15 28.18 -38.77
N PRO A 683 -19.88 28.25 -38.28
CA PRO A 683 -19.56 27.80 -36.90
C PRO A 683 -20.25 28.64 -35.83
N HIS A 684 -20.61 28.00 -34.72
CA HIS A 684 -21.19 28.67 -33.55
C HIS A 684 -20.25 29.79 -33.06
N ASN A 685 -20.82 30.94 -32.74
CA ASN A 685 -20.10 32.16 -32.31
C ASN A 685 -19.08 32.74 -33.29
N ASN A 686 -18.99 32.19 -34.49
CA ASN A 686 -18.17 32.73 -35.56
C ASN A 686 -19.02 33.51 -36.61
N ILE A 687 -18.37 34.10 -37.57
CA ILE A 687 -18.99 34.79 -38.68
C ILE A 687 -18.90 33.96 -39.94
N LEU A 688 -19.90 34.10 -40.82
CA LEU A 688 -19.85 33.57 -42.17
C LEU A 688 -20.07 34.71 -43.17
N THR A 689 -19.16 34.87 -44.12
CA THR A 689 -19.38 35.80 -45.25
C THR A 689 -20.26 35.09 -46.28
N LEU A 690 -21.43 35.67 -46.50
CA LEU A 690 -22.39 35.13 -47.47
C LEU A 690 -21.82 35.19 -48.89
N ARG A 691 -22.18 34.21 -49.70
CA ARG A 691 -21.65 34.10 -51.06
C ARG A 691 -22.20 35.21 -51.98
N GLY A 692 -21.43 35.56 -53.03
CA GLY A 692 -21.87 36.35 -54.12
C GLY A 692 -22.93 35.64 -54.96
N ALA A 693 -23.20 36.16 -56.21
CA ALA A 693 -24.19 35.55 -57.07
C ALA A 693 -23.85 34.12 -57.47
N LEU A 694 -24.77 33.20 -57.15
CA LEU A 694 -24.62 31.75 -57.40
C LEU A 694 -25.52 31.22 -58.51
N PHE A 695 -26.62 31.91 -58.79
CA PHE A 695 -27.66 31.40 -59.66
C PHE A 695 -27.86 32.31 -60.87
N THR A 696 -28.42 31.78 -61.97
CA THR A 696 -28.71 32.50 -63.19
C THR A 696 -30.22 32.45 -63.49
N ARG A 697 -30.74 33.52 -64.09
CA ARG A 697 -32.10 33.63 -64.62
C ARG A 697 -32.09 34.47 -65.89
N ALA A 698 -32.66 33.91 -66.93
CA ALA A 698 -32.69 34.65 -68.24
C ALA A 698 -33.42 36.00 -68.12
N GLY A 699 -32.74 37.07 -68.53
CA GLY A 699 -33.30 38.44 -68.49
C GLY A 699 -33.24 39.12 -67.11
N TYR A 700 -32.56 38.54 -66.15
CA TYR A 700 -32.42 39.07 -64.79
C TYR A 700 -30.98 38.97 -64.28
N THR A 701 -30.65 39.87 -63.39
CA THR A 701 -29.38 39.85 -62.67
C THR A 701 -29.68 39.56 -61.16
N GLN A 702 -28.98 38.61 -60.53
CA GLN A 702 -29.06 38.38 -59.08
C GLN A 702 -28.44 39.59 -58.36
N VAL A 703 -29.10 40.15 -57.37
CA VAL A 703 -28.70 41.39 -56.69
C VAL A 703 -28.62 41.20 -55.11
N GLY A 704 -28.73 40.01 -54.62
CA GLY A 704 -28.69 39.71 -53.23
C GLY A 704 -29.45 38.47 -52.90
N TRP A 705 -29.76 38.31 -51.60
CA TRP A 705 -30.36 37.12 -50.97
C TRP A 705 -31.65 37.49 -50.19
N ALA A 706 -32.65 36.67 -50.32
CA ALA A 706 -33.87 36.66 -49.51
C ALA A 706 -33.98 35.38 -48.69
N THR A 707 -34.70 35.43 -47.59
CA THR A 707 -34.98 34.26 -46.72
C THR A 707 -36.22 33.46 -47.15
N VAL A 708 -36.96 33.97 -48.13
CA VAL A 708 -38.14 33.34 -48.73
C VAL A 708 -38.02 33.43 -50.25
N ASP A 709 -38.40 32.34 -50.93
CA ASP A 709 -38.37 32.35 -52.41
C ASP A 709 -39.32 33.45 -52.99
N GLY A 710 -38.77 34.32 -53.83
CA GLY A 710 -39.45 35.49 -54.36
C GLY A 710 -39.65 36.63 -53.36
N GLY A 711 -39.06 36.55 -52.15
CA GLY A 711 -39.14 37.59 -51.14
C GLY A 711 -38.27 38.83 -51.43
N GLU A 712 -38.38 39.80 -50.52
CA GLU A 712 -37.54 41.02 -50.61
C GLU A 712 -36.11 40.70 -50.18
N LYS A 713 -35.16 41.51 -50.63
CA LYS A 713 -33.75 41.40 -50.32
C LYS A 713 -33.53 41.62 -48.82
N VAL A 714 -32.93 40.61 -48.15
CA VAL A 714 -32.56 40.64 -46.71
C VAL A 714 -31.07 40.84 -46.54
N TYR A 715 -30.26 40.23 -47.44
CA TYR A 715 -28.80 40.32 -47.39
C TYR A 715 -28.22 40.74 -48.73
N ASP A 716 -27.18 41.58 -48.68
CA ASP A 716 -26.32 41.83 -49.80
C ASP A 716 -25.32 40.71 -50.06
N PHE A 717 -24.67 40.69 -51.21
CA PHE A 717 -23.55 39.80 -51.45
C PHE A 717 -22.40 40.12 -50.47
N GLU A 718 -21.73 39.09 -49.94
CA GLU A 718 -20.61 39.24 -49.05
C GLU A 718 -20.99 39.84 -47.65
N ASP A 719 -22.29 39.95 -47.34
CA ASP A 719 -22.74 40.31 -45.99
C ASP A 719 -22.26 39.30 -44.97
N ILE A 720 -21.96 39.80 -43.76
CA ILE A 720 -21.50 38.99 -42.63
C ILE A 720 -22.71 38.44 -41.86
N TYR A 721 -22.88 37.12 -41.92
CA TYR A 721 -23.91 36.43 -41.13
C TYR A 721 -23.35 36.03 -39.75
N THR A 722 -23.95 36.54 -38.69
CA THR A 722 -23.47 36.38 -37.29
C THR A 722 -24.40 35.54 -36.42
N LYS A 723 -25.63 35.26 -36.84
CA LYS A 723 -26.60 34.56 -36.03
C LYS A 723 -26.25 33.06 -35.87
N ASN A 724 -26.51 32.52 -34.69
CA ASN A 724 -26.32 31.10 -34.36
C ASN A 724 -27.59 30.29 -34.68
N GLU A 725 -27.99 30.29 -35.96
CA GLU A 725 -29.15 29.56 -36.46
C GLU A 725 -28.94 29.18 -37.95
N ALA A 726 -29.59 28.10 -38.38
CA ALA A 726 -29.57 27.69 -39.77
C ALA A 726 -30.27 28.74 -40.63
N LEU A 727 -29.85 28.88 -41.92
CA LEU A 727 -30.34 29.88 -42.80
C LEU A 727 -30.54 29.31 -44.21
N THR A 728 -31.72 29.54 -44.77
CA THR A 728 -31.99 29.23 -46.19
C THR A 728 -32.10 30.53 -46.97
N LEU A 729 -31.39 30.64 -48.07
CA LEU A 729 -31.29 31.82 -48.91
C LEU A 729 -31.72 31.55 -50.35
N TYR A 730 -32.47 32.47 -50.88
CA TYR A 730 -32.96 32.46 -52.25
C TYR A 730 -32.47 33.71 -52.97
N PRO A 731 -32.23 33.64 -54.31
CA PRO A 731 -31.76 34.77 -55.07
C PRO A 731 -32.84 35.85 -55.24
N VAL A 732 -32.44 37.09 -55.04
CA VAL A 732 -33.25 38.25 -55.42
C VAL A 732 -32.86 38.71 -56.79
N TRP A 733 -33.86 38.90 -57.60
CA TRP A 733 -33.68 39.20 -59.03
C TRP A 733 -34.06 40.64 -59.40
N ASN A 734 -33.21 41.32 -60.16
CA ASN A 734 -33.51 42.56 -60.78
C ASN A 734 -33.59 42.37 -62.33
N THR A 735 -34.59 42.95 -62.96
CA THR A 735 -34.74 42.86 -64.39
C THR A 735 -33.61 43.57 -65.10
N ASN A 736 -33.08 42.95 -66.11
CA ASN A 736 -32.07 43.58 -66.99
C ASN A 736 -32.76 44.53 -67.90
N LYS A 737 -32.21 45.71 -68.04
CA LYS A 737 -32.67 46.68 -69.04
C LYS A 737 -31.78 46.59 -70.27
N TYR A 738 -32.43 46.37 -71.32
CA TYR A 738 -31.75 46.34 -72.63
C TYR A 738 -32.09 47.59 -73.45
N THR A 739 -31.10 48.24 -74.04
CA THR A 739 -31.29 49.40 -74.91
C THR A 739 -31.08 48.97 -76.34
N ILE A 740 -32.10 49.11 -77.12
CA ILE A 740 -32.06 48.90 -78.55
C ILE A 740 -31.72 50.23 -79.22
N THR A 741 -30.57 50.33 -79.88
CA THR A 741 -30.17 51.47 -80.72
C THR A 741 -30.37 51.12 -82.19
N PHE A 742 -30.88 52.03 -82.87
CA PHE A 742 -31.17 51.86 -84.31
C PHE A 742 -30.05 52.50 -85.13
N ASP A 743 -29.43 51.74 -86.02
CA ASP A 743 -28.59 52.24 -87.01
C ASP A 743 -29.49 52.59 -88.25
N THR A 744 -29.71 53.86 -88.52
CA THR A 744 -30.60 54.34 -89.55
C THR A 744 -29.94 54.46 -90.92
N ASN A 745 -28.67 54.01 -91.03
CA ASN A 745 -27.92 54.01 -92.32
C ASN A 745 -28.01 55.32 -93.08
N GLY A 746 -27.91 56.48 -92.39
CA GLY A 746 -27.99 57.83 -92.99
C GLY A 746 -29.38 58.44 -92.98
N GLY A 747 -30.43 57.80 -92.52
CA GLY A 747 -31.76 58.34 -92.28
C GLY A 747 -31.87 59.17 -91.02
N SER A 748 -33.05 59.65 -90.70
CA SER A 748 -33.31 60.41 -89.45
C SER A 748 -33.02 59.57 -88.22
N GLU A 749 -32.39 60.16 -87.24
CA GLU A 749 -32.05 59.51 -85.93
C GLU A 749 -33.34 59.01 -85.22
N ILE A 750 -33.30 57.75 -84.79
CA ILE A 750 -34.35 57.14 -83.96
C ILE A 750 -33.83 57.03 -82.55
N ALA A 751 -34.55 57.56 -81.57
CA ALA A 751 -34.17 57.50 -80.17
C ALA A 751 -34.08 56.04 -79.70
N PRO A 752 -33.07 55.68 -78.90
CA PRO A 752 -32.94 54.36 -78.30
C PRO A 752 -34.17 53.99 -77.46
N ILE A 753 -34.61 52.74 -77.53
CA ILE A 753 -35.66 52.18 -76.67
C ILE A 753 -35.03 51.34 -75.56
N THR A 754 -35.30 51.68 -74.31
CA THR A 754 -34.89 50.89 -73.13
C THR A 754 -36.12 50.16 -72.62
N GLN A 755 -36.03 48.79 -72.53
CA GLN A 755 -37.03 47.93 -71.97
C GLN A 755 -36.50 47.23 -70.71
#